data_45c33294985246ea6faf75dfb59894ce
#
_entry.id   45c33294985246ea6faf75dfb59894ce
#
_cell.length_a   1.000
_cell.length_b   1.000
_cell.length_c   1.000
_cell.angle_alpha   90.00
_cell.angle_beta   90.00
_cell.angle_gamma   90.00
#
_symmetry.space_group_name_H-M   'P 1'
#
loop_
_entity.id
_entity.type
_entity.pdbx_description
1 polymer ?
#
loop_
_entity_poly.entity_id
_entity_poly.type
_entity_poly.pdbx_seq_one_letter_code
_entity_poly.pdbx_strand_id
1 'polypeptide(L)'
;MKKELEKDLFDQKELQTVSKHNIFENYLEPWAKIISNQPWVKNAYYVDAFAGTGKFTKTGEPGSPVIACDILLKHKKQSCRFHCICVEKEPQRYKILEDSLKKFKKVLDVEIYNGEFLTTIDMILDKTKNSPAFFFVDPEGFSGMDFEKIEAILNLPSKEVLINFQYNAIQRWLKAPKVENTIIRLFGTSDFKKVKKEIDLIELYKKQLMKRGSFVWSFRNRFPTKNRTFYYLVYATKNITGFKIMKNVMFSEQSKRYFEPSLFLEVNFQTFQKQIFDKYKGKKSVEYNEVLSFVLQETNYLAKDLDKVLKNICITRTINSKNKHNPFLTFPNHNSNSLLLKNFSHSKYQDLLLQTPFQPSKLKINYKQYINVDGQKEILFSQVNDGSIITRFDKTPLPQKVTDVICPHFIELKWAYGCPFDCSWCYLKGTFRFRREGIKPVIKDLGKVKLHVQTFLDEVKEPEILNTGELADSLMMENGSNAFSKFIIPLFESQNKHKVLFVTKSNNIKNLLQINTHNQAIVSFTLNALPVGELWEKKAPKVLDRIKAAEELHNTGYEVRIRIDPMVPIENWEKYYQELVDSVFSRFTPERITLGSLRGLQSTINGTKDRSWVHYLKETSNWGKKIDFTTRLKMYSSIITYLKQEYKYHNVALCKETKAMWQKLEMNYESIRCNCIW
;
A
#
# COMPACT_ATOMS: atom_id res chain seq x y z
N MET A 1 -13.86 -0.92 38.86
CA MET A 1 -12.74 -1.08 37.90
C MET A 1 -12.89 -2.25 36.90
N LYS A 2 -13.25 -3.49 37.26
CA LYS A 2 -13.49 -4.56 36.25
C LYS A 2 -14.76 -4.36 35.42
N LYS A 3 -15.84 -3.82 35.96
CA LYS A 3 -17.09 -3.53 35.23
C LYS A 3 -17.04 -2.31 34.31
N GLU A 4 -16.17 -1.36 34.56
CA GLU A 4 -15.97 -0.16 33.69
C GLU A 4 -15.11 -0.48 32.46
N LEU A 5 -14.12 -1.39 32.56
CA LEU A 5 -13.32 -1.84 31.43
C LEU A 5 -14.12 -2.70 30.41
N GLU A 6 -15.18 -3.39 30.86
CA GLU A 6 -16.09 -4.15 29.99
C GLU A 6 -17.08 -3.24 29.22
N LYS A 7 -17.39 -2.06 29.73
CA LYS A 7 -18.22 -1.05 29.05
C LYS A 7 -17.53 -0.41 27.84
N ASP A 8 -16.21 -0.25 27.86
CA ASP A 8 -15.47 0.51 26.85
C ASP A 8 -15.29 -0.24 25.49
N LEU A 9 -15.40 -1.55 25.43
CA LEU A 9 -15.17 -2.35 24.22
C LEU A 9 -16.22 -2.15 23.11
N PHE A 10 -17.43 -1.71 23.45
CA PHE A 10 -18.52 -1.46 22.49
C PHE A 10 -18.79 0.01 22.23
N ASP A 11 -18.08 0.87 22.90
CA ASP A 11 -18.35 2.31 22.88
C ASP A 11 -17.66 3.04 21.73
N GLN A 12 -16.50 2.56 21.28
CA GLN A 12 -15.72 3.13 20.17
C GLN A 12 -15.04 2.05 19.35
N LYS A 13 -14.95 2.25 18.05
CA LYS A 13 -14.20 1.36 17.15
C LYS A 13 -12.71 1.56 17.35
N GLU A 14 -12.08 0.68 18.11
CA GLU A 14 -10.64 0.69 18.32
C GLU A 14 -9.87 0.36 17.03
N LEU A 15 -8.61 0.83 16.93
CA LEU A 15 -7.72 0.56 15.79
C LEU A 15 -7.57 -0.94 15.47
N GLN A 16 -7.64 -1.81 16.48
CA GLN A 16 -7.58 -3.27 16.30
C GLN A 16 -8.83 -3.81 15.61
N THR A 17 -10.00 -3.25 15.89
CA THR A 17 -11.27 -3.64 15.28
C THR A 17 -11.35 -3.21 13.81
N VAL A 18 -10.65 -2.14 13.41
CA VAL A 18 -10.64 -1.66 12.02
C VAL A 18 -10.12 -2.72 11.04
N SER A 19 -9.00 -3.40 11.34
CA SER A 19 -8.48 -4.46 10.43
C SER A 19 -9.39 -5.67 10.34
N LYS A 20 -10.02 -6.05 11.45
CA LYS A 20 -10.99 -7.13 11.46
C LYS A 20 -12.16 -6.83 10.53
N HIS A 21 -12.74 -5.63 10.64
CA HIS A 21 -13.83 -5.20 9.77
C HIS A 21 -13.38 -5.03 8.32
N ASN A 22 -12.17 -4.52 8.06
CA ASN A 22 -11.65 -4.41 6.71
C ASN A 22 -11.49 -5.79 6.04
N ILE A 23 -10.93 -6.78 6.75
CA ILE A 23 -10.80 -8.15 6.23
C ILE A 23 -12.18 -8.76 6.00
N PHE A 24 -13.07 -8.62 6.96
CA PHE A 24 -14.44 -9.11 6.88
C PHE A 24 -15.19 -8.53 5.68
N GLU A 25 -15.23 -7.21 5.54
CA GLU A 25 -15.91 -6.48 4.48
C GLU A 25 -15.33 -6.81 3.10
N ASN A 26 -13.98 -6.71 2.95
CA ASN A 26 -13.31 -6.99 1.68
C ASN A 26 -13.38 -8.47 1.26
N TYR A 27 -13.74 -9.36 2.15
CA TYR A 27 -14.02 -10.75 1.83
C TYR A 27 -15.50 -11.01 1.54
N LEU A 28 -16.41 -10.51 2.37
CA LEU A 28 -17.85 -10.75 2.24
C LEU A 28 -18.43 -10.17 0.93
N GLU A 29 -17.91 -9.04 0.49
CA GLU A 29 -18.30 -8.39 -0.77
C GLU A 29 -18.10 -9.33 -1.99
N PRO A 30 -16.87 -9.83 -2.30
CA PRO A 30 -16.69 -10.80 -3.39
C PRO A 30 -17.39 -12.14 -3.15
N TRP A 31 -17.50 -12.60 -1.89
CA TRP A 31 -18.24 -13.81 -1.55
C TRP A 31 -19.72 -13.68 -1.96
N ALA A 32 -20.41 -12.64 -1.53
CA ALA A 32 -21.81 -12.41 -1.87
C ALA A 32 -22.01 -12.30 -3.39
N LYS A 33 -21.13 -11.57 -4.08
CA LYS A 33 -21.14 -11.43 -5.55
C LYS A 33 -20.98 -12.77 -6.25
N ILE A 34 -20.04 -13.61 -5.82
CA ILE A 34 -19.78 -14.92 -6.45
C ILE A 34 -20.96 -15.86 -6.19
N ILE A 35 -21.42 -15.98 -4.95
CA ILE A 35 -22.48 -16.87 -4.56
C ILE A 35 -23.80 -16.52 -5.26
N SER A 36 -24.17 -15.23 -5.33
CA SER A 36 -25.41 -14.79 -5.99
C SER A 36 -25.40 -14.99 -7.52
N ASN A 37 -24.22 -15.23 -8.12
CA ASN A 37 -24.07 -15.53 -9.54
C ASN A 37 -24.07 -17.03 -9.87
N GLN A 38 -24.13 -17.93 -8.84
CA GLN A 38 -24.18 -19.38 -9.09
C GLN A 38 -25.61 -19.81 -9.42
N PRO A 39 -25.86 -20.43 -10.61
CA PRO A 39 -27.21 -20.82 -11.01
C PRO A 39 -27.91 -21.80 -10.07
N TRP A 40 -27.11 -22.62 -9.35
CA TRP A 40 -27.60 -23.65 -8.43
C TRP A 40 -27.86 -23.15 -7.02
N VAL A 41 -27.47 -21.90 -6.67
CA VAL A 41 -27.65 -21.33 -5.33
C VAL A 41 -28.99 -20.59 -5.26
N LYS A 42 -29.96 -21.16 -4.55
CA LYS A 42 -31.25 -20.51 -4.26
C LYS A 42 -31.22 -19.73 -2.95
N ASN A 43 -30.52 -20.23 -1.94
CA ASN A 43 -30.36 -19.63 -0.62
C ASN A 43 -28.88 -19.55 -0.25
N ALA A 44 -28.47 -18.47 0.39
CA ALA A 44 -27.13 -18.29 0.95
C ALA A 44 -27.20 -17.58 2.30
N TYR A 45 -26.37 -17.98 3.25
CA TYR A 45 -26.46 -17.54 4.63
C TYR A 45 -25.19 -16.81 5.08
N TYR A 46 -25.38 -15.68 5.73
CA TYR A 46 -24.39 -15.10 6.61
C TYR A 46 -24.81 -15.39 8.06
N VAL A 47 -23.88 -15.88 8.86
CA VAL A 47 -24.12 -16.20 10.28
C VAL A 47 -23.12 -15.42 11.14
N ASP A 48 -23.62 -14.51 11.98
CA ASP A 48 -22.86 -13.82 13.00
C ASP A 48 -23.06 -14.50 14.35
N ALA A 49 -22.06 -15.23 14.79
CA ALA A 49 -22.14 -16.05 16.00
C ALA A 49 -22.11 -15.24 17.31
N PHE A 50 -21.64 -13.97 17.25
CA PHE A 50 -21.49 -13.06 18.38
C PHE A 50 -21.79 -11.62 17.93
N ALA A 51 -23.04 -11.36 17.60
CA ALA A 51 -23.45 -10.19 16.83
C ALA A 51 -23.36 -8.84 17.57
N GLY A 52 -23.29 -8.86 18.90
CA GLY A 52 -23.24 -7.64 19.72
C GLY A 52 -24.47 -6.76 19.51
N THR A 53 -24.29 -5.45 19.54
CA THR A 53 -25.36 -4.45 19.34
C THR A 53 -25.63 -4.10 17.87
N GLY A 54 -24.85 -4.65 16.94
CA GLY A 54 -24.93 -4.31 15.50
C GLY A 54 -24.34 -2.95 15.13
N LYS A 55 -24.16 -2.06 16.10
CA LYS A 55 -23.52 -0.74 15.95
C LYS A 55 -22.70 -0.40 17.20
N PHE A 56 -21.67 0.39 17.05
CA PHE A 56 -20.92 0.96 18.19
C PHE A 56 -21.77 2.05 18.86
N THR A 57 -22.05 1.92 20.15
CA THR A 57 -23.03 2.75 20.85
C THR A 57 -22.63 4.24 20.95
N LYS A 58 -21.35 4.56 21.10
CA LYS A 58 -20.86 5.95 21.16
C LYS A 58 -20.69 6.63 19.81
N THR A 59 -20.31 5.90 18.76
CA THR A 59 -19.99 6.47 17.45
C THR A 59 -21.08 6.27 16.41
N GLY A 60 -22.01 5.34 16.64
CA GLY A 60 -23.03 4.95 15.66
C GLY A 60 -22.48 4.19 14.45
N GLU A 61 -21.16 3.92 14.42
CA GLU A 61 -20.55 3.19 13.32
C GLU A 61 -21.08 1.75 13.22
N PRO A 62 -21.22 1.19 11.99
CA PRO A 62 -21.75 -0.14 11.79
C PRO A 62 -20.83 -1.24 12.35
N GLY A 63 -21.39 -2.21 13.03
CA GLY A 63 -20.77 -3.48 13.41
C GLY A 63 -20.95 -4.53 12.31
N SER A 64 -20.40 -5.74 12.53
CA SER A 64 -20.44 -6.85 11.55
C SER A 64 -21.84 -7.18 11.02
N PRO A 65 -22.93 -7.23 11.82
CA PRO A 65 -24.26 -7.54 11.30
C PRO A 65 -24.79 -6.49 10.32
N VAL A 66 -24.59 -5.20 10.62
CA VAL A 66 -25.04 -4.11 9.76
C VAL A 66 -24.24 -4.06 8.48
N ILE A 67 -22.90 -4.21 8.56
CA ILE A 67 -22.01 -4.29 7.40
C ILE A 67 -22.42 -5.46 6.49
N ALA A 68 -22.69 -6.63 7.08
CA ALA A 68 -23.13 -7.79 6.33
C ALA A 68 -24.44 -7.54 5.60
N CYS A 69 -25.45 -7.02 6.30
CA CYS A 69 -26.77 -6.73 5.70
C CYS A 69 -26.66 -5.72 4.53
N ASP A 70 -25.82 -4.68 4.65
CA ASP A 70 -25.61 -3.70 3.58
C ASP A 70 -24.96 -4.38 2.35
N ILE A 71 -23.98 -5.27 2.54
CA ILE A 71 -23.34 -6.02 1.46
C ILE A 71 -24.30 -7.01 0.81
N LEU A 72 -25.05 -7.79 1.59
CA LEU A 72 -26.00 -8.76 1.08
C LEU A 72 -27.11 -8.08 0.28
N LEU A 73 -27.60 -6.94 0.73
CA LEU A 73 -28.60 -6.15 0.04
C LEU A 73 -28.07 -5.64 -1.32
N LYS A 74 -26.84 -5.16 -1.37
CA LYS A 74 -26.18 -4.70 -2.61
C LYS A 74 -26.08 -5.81 -3.66
N HIS A 75 -25.94 -7.06 -3.26
CA HIS A 75 -25.80 -8.24 -4.14
C HIS A 75 -27.06 -9.10 -4.24
N LYS A 76 -28.18 -8.63 -3.68
CA LYS A 76 -29.47 -9.33 -3.77
C LYS A 76 -29.90 -9.54 -5.21
N LYS A 77 -30.34 -10.76 -5.55
CA LYS A 77 -30.90 -11.13 -6.85
C LYS A 77 -32.18 -11.93 -6.69
N GLN A 78 -33.03 -11.94 -7.71
CA GLN A 78 -34.25 -12.77 -7.70
C GLN A 78 -33.91 -14.28 -7.66
N SER A 79 -32.78 -14.69 -8.26
CA SER A 79 -32.33 -16.08 -8.33
C SER A 79 -31.69 -16.59 -7.03
N CYS A 80 -31.26 -15.71 -6.13
CA CYS A 80 -30.55 -16.09 -4.88
C CYS A 80 -31.07 -15.22 -3.72
N ARG A 81 -31.66 -15.88 -2.71
CA ARG A 81 -32.11 -15.25 -1.48
C ARG A 81 -30.99 -15.28 -0.44
N PHE A 82 -30.63 -14.13 0.07
CA PHE A 82 -29.70 -13.99 1.17
C PHE A 82 -30.41 -13.96 2.51
N HIS A 83 -29.88 -14.73 3.47
CA HIS A 83 -30.33 -14.79 4.85
C HIS A 83 -29.22 -14.30 5.77
N CYS A 84 -29.58 -13.49 6.77
CA CYS A 84 -28.67 -13.02 7.82
C CYS A 84 -29.14 -13.58 9.15
N ILE A 85 -28.34 -14.44 9.77
CA ILE A 85 -28.62 -15.02 11.09
C ILE A 85 -27.64 -14.41 12.09
N CYS A 86 -28.16 -13.81 13.17
CA CYS A 86 -27.39 -13.20 14.25
C CYS A 86 -27.67 -13.87 15.59
N VAL A 87 -26.64 -14.15 16.35
CA VAL A 87 -26.76 -14.70 17.72
C VAL A 87 -26.17 -13.71 18.71
N GLU A 88 -26.95 -13.32 19.73
CA GLU A 88 -26.51 -12.44 20.82
C GLU A 88 -27.09 -12.93 22.15
N LYS A 89 -26.23 -13.24 23.12
CA LYS A 89 -26.63 -13.80 24.41
C LYS A 89 -27.16 -12.80 25.43
N GLU A 90 -26.62 -11.57 25.36
CA GLU A 90 -26.96 -10.52 26.32
C GLU A 90 -28.28 -9.84 25.95
N PRO A 91 -29.34 -9.96 26.77
CA PRO A 91 -30.68 -9.47 26.41
C PRO A 91 -30.76 -7.97 26.10
N GLN A 92 -29.93 -7.15 26.76
CA GLN A 92 -29.87 -5.70 26.47
C GLN A 92 -29.28 -5.43 25.11
N ARG A 93 -28.19 -6.13 24.74
CA ARG A 93 -27.56 -6.02 23.42
C ARG A 93 -28.46 -6.56 22.32
N TYR A 94 -29.14 -7.66 22.58
CA TYR A 94 -30.13 -8.23 21.67
C TYR A 94 -31.19 -7.22 21.25
N LYS A 95 -31.77 -6.46 22.19
CA LYS A 95 -32.76 -5.42 21.90
C LYS A 95 -32.18 -4.31 20.99
N ILE A 96 -30.96 -3.88 21.30
CA ILE A 96 -30.29 -2.85 20.47
C ILE A 96 -29.98 -3.41 19.06
N LEU A 97 -29.59 -4.68 18.97
CA LEU A 97 -29.35 -5.36 17.70
C LEU A 97 -30.62 -5.44 16.85
N GLU A 98 -31.77 -5.78 17.47
CA GLU A 98 -33.06 -5.79 16.80
C GLU A 98 -33.38 -4.42 16.18
N ASP A 99 -33.20 -3.35 16.93
CA ASP A 99 -33.41 -1.98 16.43
C ASP A 99 -32.43 -1.63 15.32
N SER A 100 -31.15 -2.02 15.47
CA SER A 100 -30.11 -1.77 14.47
C SER A 100 -30.41 -2.45 13.12
N LEU A 101 -31.04 -3.64 13.15
CA LEU A 101 -31.36 -4.43 11.97
C LEU A 101 -32.79 -4.27 11.47
N LYS A 102 -33.64 -3.50 12.16
CA LYS A 102 -35.05 -3.32 11.83
C LYS A 102 -35.31 -2.90 10.37
N LYS A 103 -34.47 -1.97 9.84
CA LYS A 103 -34.59 -1.51 8.44
C LYS A 103 -34.33 -2.65 7.43
N PHE A 104 -33.46 -3.61 7.76
CA PHE A 104 -33.12 -4.72 6.88
C PHE A 104 -34.15 -5.83 6.87
N LYS A 105 -34.88 -6.08 7.99
CA LYS A 105 -35.95 -7.08 8.07
C LYS A 105 -37.06 -6.88 7.01
N LYS A 106 -37.18 -5.67 6.46
CA LYS A 106 -38.14 -5.37 5.39
C LYS A 106 -37.69 -5.82 3.99
N VAL A 107 -36.40 -6.03 3.79
CA VAL A 107 -35.77 -6.24 2.46
C VAL A 107 -34.86 -7.46 2.37
N LEU A 108 -34.46 -8.04 3.52
CA LEU A 108 -33.67 -9.25 3.66
C LEU A 108 -34.32 -10.18 4.69
N ASP A 109 -34.05 -11.47 4.58
CA ASP A 109 -34.39 -12.44 5.63
C ASP A 109 -33.39 -12.32 6.79
N VAL A 110 -33.77 -11.61 7.84
CA VAL A 110 -32.94 -11.38 9.02
C VAL A 110 -33.56 -12.06 10.22
N GLU A 111 -32.83 -13.03 10.79
CA GLU A 111 -33.18 -13.73 12.01
C GLU A 111 -32.20 -13.40 13.14
N ILE A 112 -32.71 -13.17 14.32
CA ILE A 112 -31.88 -12.82 15.49
C ILE A 112 -32.30 -13.75 16.64
N TYR A 113 -31.33 -14.46 17.18
CA TYR A 113 -31.54 -15.38 18.32
C TYR A 113 -30.95 -14.79 19.60
N ASN A 114 -31.75 -14.67 20.65
CA ASN A 114 -31.29 -14.36 21.99
C ASN A 114 -30.84 -15.64 22.70
N GLY A 115 -29.53 -15.92 22.66
CA GLY A 115 -28.98 -17.15 23.24
C GLY A 115 -27.48 -17.26 23.02
N GLU A 116 -26.90 -18.33 23.54
CA GLU A 116 -25.49 -18.66 23.33
C GLU A 116 -25.29 -19.38 22.00
N PHE A 117 -24.17 -19.06 21.31
CA PHE A 117 -23.83 -19.73 20.05
C PHE A 117 -23.79 -21.25 20.19
N LEU A 118 -23.20 -21.78 21.27
CA LEU A 118 -23.09 -23.22 21.49
C LEU A 118 -24.46 -23.94 21.59
N THR A 119 -25.49 -23.28 22.06
CA THR A 119 -26.84 -23.85 22.17
C THR A 119 -27.69 -23.66 20.92
N THR A 120 -27.37 -22.65 20.08
CA THR A 120 -28.14 -22.33 18.87
C THR A 120 -27.52 -22.93 17.61
N ILE A 121 -26.24 -23.32 17.64
CA ILE A 121 -25.50 -23.72 16.44
C ILE A 121 -26.10 -24.94 15.74
N ASP A 122 -26.57 -25.97 16.47
CA ASP A 122 -27.06 -27.19 15.84
C ASP A 122 -28.32 -26.92 15.00
N MET A 123 -29.23 -26.05 15.49
CA MET A 123 -30.38 -25.57 14.75
C MET A 123 -29.95 -24.74 13.51
N ILE A 124 -28.92 -23.88 13.63
CA ILE A 124 -28.40 -23.09 12.51
C ILE A 124 -27.77 -24.01 11.46
N LEU A 125 -27.04 -25.05 11.87
CA LEU A 125 -26.44 -26.02 10.96
C LEU A 125 -27.51 -26.80 10.18
N ASP A 126 -28.60 -27.24 10.83
CA ASP A 126 -29.70 -27.90 10.14
C ASP A 126 -30.35 -26.98 9.10
N LYS A 127 -30.60 -25.71 9.46
CA LYS A 127 -31.16 -24.71 8.58
C LYS A 127 -30.29 -24.41 7.39
N THR A 128 -28.96 -24.36 7.56
CA THR A 128 -27.99 -24.01 6.52
C THR A 128 -27.47 -25.21 5.75
N LYS A 129 -27.80 -26.43 6.13
CA LYS A 129 -27.19 -27.71 5.69
C LYS A 129 -26.89 -27.79 4.21
N ASN A 130 -27.87 -27.47 3.37
CA ASN A 130 -27.81 -27.63 1.91
C ASN A 130 -27.46 -26.32 1.17
N SER A 131 -27.03 -25.27 1.84
CA SER A 131 -26.81 -23.96 1.24
C SER A 131 -25.42 -23.42 1.56
N PRO A 132 -24.79 -22.61 0.71
CA PRO A 132 -23.57 -21.90 1.06
C PRO A 132 -23.79 -21.04 2.32
N ALA A 133 -22.83 -21.09 3.26
CA ALA A 133 -22.90 -20.24 4.44
C ALA A 133 -21.51 -19.75 4.86
N PHE A 134 -21.44 -18.47 5.21
CA PHE A 134 -20.26 -17.82 5.78
C PHE A 134 -20.53 -17.51 7.27
N PHE A 135 -19.74 -18.12 8.13
CA PHE A 135 -19.82 -17.96 9.58
C PHE A 135 -18.75 -16.98 10.05
N PHE A 136 -19.15 -15.95 10.78
CA PHE A 136 -18.26 -15.04 11.47
C PHE A 136 -18.34 -15.32 12.98
N VAL A 137 -17.23 -15.77 13.57
CA VAL A 137 -17.12 -16.21 14.96
C VAL A 137 -16.20 -15.24 15.70
N ASP A 138 -16.77 -14.26 16.40
CA ASP A 138 -16.06 -13.15 17.03
C ASP A 138 -16.37 -13.03 18.54
N PRO A 139 -15.96 -13.99 19.37
CA PRO A 139 -16.25 -13.96 20.81
C PRO A 139 -15.49 -12.84 21.53
N GLU A 140 -16.04 -12.33 22.63
CA GLU A 140 -15.38 -11.35 23.51
C GLU A 140 -14.19 -11.91 24.31
N GLY A 141 -13.93 -13.18 24.21
CA GLY A 141 -12.85 -13.89 24.89
C GLY A 141 -12.54 -15.19 24.17
N PHE A 142 -12.33 -16.26 24.91
CA PHE A 142 -12.09 -17.58 24.33
C PHE A 142 -13.14 -18.65 24.76
N SER A 143 -14.10 -18.28 25.58
CA SER A 143 -15.22 -19.13 25.95
C SER A 143 -16.34 -19.06 24.92
N GLY A 144 -17.11 -20.14 24.80
CA GLY A 144 -18.23 -20.19 23.84
C GLY A 144 -17.84 -20.51 22.41
N MET A 145 -16.59 -20.97 22.19
CA MET A 145 -16.03 -21.32 20.86
C MET A 145 -15.41 -22.73 20.95
N ASP A 146 -16.23 -23.73 21.12
CA ASP A 146 -15.75 -25.12 21.21
C ASP A 146 -15.36 -25.63 19.83
N PHE A 147 -14.18 -26.27 19.73
CA PHE A 147 -13.64 -26.80 18.47
C PHE A 147 -14.60 -27.76 17.77
N GLU A 148 -15.30 -28.61 18.54
CA GLU A 148 -16.30 -29.55 18.04
C GLU A 148 -17.39 -28.85 17.21
N LYS A 149 -17.84 -27.67 17.62
CA LYS A 149 -18.89 -26.92 16.90
C LYS A 149 -18.31 -26.24 15.62
N ILE A 150 -17.08 -25.77 15.67
CA ILE A 150 -16.38 -25.28 14.47
C ILE A 150 -16.16 -26.43 13.48
N GLU A 151 -15.76 -27.58 13.97
CA GLU A 151 -15.62 -28.80 13.17
C GLU A 151 -16.96 -29.23 12.54
N ALA A 152 -18.07 -29.20 13.29
CA ALA A 152 -19.39 -29.48 12.76
C ALA A 152 -19.79 -28.53 11.60
N ILE A 153 -19.47 -27.24 11.69
CA ILE A 153 -19.69 -26.30 10.60
C ILE A 153 -18.89 -26.77 9.37
N LEU A 154 -17.58 -27.02 9.50
CA LEU A 154 -16.69 -27.37 8.41
C LEU A 154 -16.95 -28.77 7.81
N ASN A 155 -17.63 -29.66 8.54
CA ASN A 155 -18.03 -30.97 8.01
C ASN A 155 -19.15 -30.87 6.98
N LEU A 156 -19.96 -29.82 7.01
CA LEU A 156 -21.00 -29.59 6.01
C LEU A 156 -20.39 -29.01 4.70
N PRO A 157 -21.01 -29.27 3.54
CA PRO A 157 -20.54 -28.72 2.27
C PRO A 157 -20.78 -27.21 2.18
N SER A 158 -19.92 -26.53 1.42
CA SER A 158 -20.02 -25.08 1.11
C SER A 158 -20.10 -24.17 2.34
N LYS A 159 -19.39 -24.54 3.41
CA LYS A 159 -19.25 -23.73 4.62
C LYS A 159 -17.87 -23.07 4.68
N GLU A 160 -17.86 -21.87 5.19
CA GLU A 160 -16.68 -21.06 5.40
C GLU A 160 -16.75 -20.39 6.77
N VAL A 161 -15.63 -20.34 7.48
CA VAL A 161 -15.58 -19.78 8.84
C VAL A 161 -14.45 -18.79 8.96
N LEU A 162 -14.74 -17.58 9.47
CA LEU A 162 -13.75 -16.59 9.89
C LEU A 162 -13.83 -16.45 11.42
N ILE A 163 -12.76 -16.82 12.10
CA ILE A 163 -12.69 -16.91 13.56
C ILE A 163 -11.77 -15.82 14.10
N ASN A 164 -12.24 -15.04 15.06
CA ASN A 164 -11.39 -14.17 15.85
C ASN A 164 -10.79 -14.96 17.04
N PHE A 165 -9.59 -15.50 16.83
CA PHE A 165 -8.85 -16.25 17.83
C PHE A 165 -8.15 -15.28 18.79
N GLN A 166 -8.74 -15.04 19.95
CA GLN A 166 -8.35 -14.04 20.97
C GLN A 166 -7.05 -14.42 21.70
N TYR A 167 -5.92 -14.46 21.00
CA TYR A 167 -4.64 -14.92 21.53
C TYR A 167 -4.24 -14.23 22.84
N ASN A 168 -4.43 -12.92 22.96
CA ASN A 168 -4.08 -12.18 24.17
C ASN A 168 -4.89 -12.63 25.40
N ALA A 169 -6.15 -12.99 25.22
CA ALA A 169 -6.98 -13.55 26.29
C ALA A 169 -6.56 -14.98 26.63
N ILE A 170 -6.35 -15.82 25.61
CA ILE A 170 -5.92 -17.22 25.78
C ILE A 170 -4.58 -17.29 26.50
N GLN A 171 -3.58 -16.50 26.11
CA GLN A 171 -2.24 -16.51 26.68
C GLN A 171 -2.23 -16.23 28.19
N ARG A 172 -3.11 -15.34 28.68
CA ARG A 172 -3.21 -15.01 30.11
C ARG A 172 -3.64 -16.20 30.96
N TRP A 173 -4.45 -17.08 30.38
CA TRP A 173 -5.10 -18.18 31.07
C TRP A 173 -4.56 -19.55 30.69
N LEU A 174 -3.62 -19.64 29.75
CA LEU A 174 -3.11 -20.88 29.18
C LEU A 174 -2.58 -21.87 30.24
N LYS A 175 -2.07 -21.35 31.36
CA LYS A 175 -1.50 -22.15 32.47
C LYS A 175 -2.40 -22.21 33.69
N ALA A 176 -3.62 -21.68 33.64
CA ALA A 176 -4.52 -21.61 34.77
C ALA A 176 -5.40 -22.90 34.87
N PRO A 177 -5.29 -23.70 35.94
CA PRO A 177 -6.04 -24.96 36.07
C PRO A 177 -7.57 -24.76 35.96
N LYS A 178 -8.09 -23.63 36.44
CA LYS A 178 -9.53 -23.35 36.45
C LYS A 178 -10.19 -23.30 35.05
N VAL A 179 -9.42 -23.04 33.99
CA VAL A 179 -9.94 -22.92 32.63
C VAL A 179 -9.35 -23.96 31.67
N GLU A 180 -8.61 -24.93 32.18
CA GLU A 180 -7.96 -25.97 31.38
C GLU A 180 -8.95 -26.69 30.47
N ASN A 181 -10.08 -27.12 30.99
CA ASN A 181 -11.12 -27.79 30.20
C ASN A 181 -11.71 -26.90 29.10
N THR A 182 -11.86 -25.62 29.38
CA THR A 182 -12.31 -24.64 28.35
C THR A 182 -11.27 -24.50 27.23
N ILE A 183 -9.99 -24.51 27.57
CA ILE A 183 -8.91 -24.44 26.59
C ILE A 183 -8.79 -25.74 25.79
N ILE A 184 -8.99 -26.92 26.45
CA ILE A 184 -9.07 -28.21 25.75
C ILE A 184 -10.22 -28.20 24.73
N ARG A 185 -11.41 -27.74 25.13
CA ARG A 185 -12.54 -27.60 24.19
C ARG A 185 -12.24 -26.65 23.06
N LEU A 186 -11.59 -25.49 23.32
CA LEU A 186 -11.19 -24.51 22.30
C LEU A 186 -10.27 -25.11 21.25
N PHE A 187 -9.24 -25.87 21.65
CA PHE A 187 -8.26 -26.48 20.74
C PHE A 187 -8.67 -27.84 20.18
N GLY A 188 -9.65 -28.49 20.76
CA GLY A 188 -10.01 -29.88 20.46
C GLY A 188 -8.91 -30.89 20.80
N THR A 189 -7.91 -30.51 21.62
CA THR A 189 -6.78 -31.35 22.02
C THR A 189 -6.10 -30.79 23.28
N SER A 190 -5.39 -31.64 24.02
CA SER A 190 -4.54 -31.26 25.14
C SER A 190 -3.10 -30.94 24.74
N ASP A 191 -2.75 -31.12 23.48
CA ASP A 191 -1.36 -30.91 22.96
C ASP A 191 -0.84 -29.49 23.12
N PHE A 192 -1.72 -28.49 23.31
CA PHE A 192 -1.32 -27.11 23.59
C PHE A 192 -0.41 -26.99 24.84
N LYS A 193 -0.51 -27.95 25.78
CA LYS A 193 0.36 -28.01 26.97
C LYS A 193 1.83 -28.18 26.63
N LYS A 194 2.15 -28.80 25.49
CA LYS A 194 3.52 -29.05 25.02
C LYS A 194 4.09 -27.84 24.24
N VAL A 195 3.26 -26.86 23.94
CA VAL A 195 3.63 -25.71 23.11
C VAL A 195 4.21 -24.59 23.95
N LYS A 196 5.40 -24.10 23.55
CA LYS A 196 6.11 -23.04 24.26
C LYS A 196 6.06 -21.67 23.54
N LYS A 197 5.91 -21.66 22.22
CA LYS A 197 5.95 -20.44 21.41
C LYS A 197 4.56 -20.07 20.89
N GLU A 198 4.31 -18.77 20.75
CA GLU A 198 3.09 -18.22 20.16
C GLU A 198 2.76 -18.82 18.80
N ILE A 199 3.75 -18.88 17.92
CA ILE A 199 3.56 -19.37 16.55
C ILE A 199 3.14 -20.86 16.53
N ASP A 200 3.71 -21.67 17.41
CA ASP A 200 3.38 -23.10 17.47
C ASP A 200 1.95 -23.32 17.99
N LEU A 201 1.45 -22.41 18.83
CA LEU A 201 0.08 -22.49 19.35
C LEU A 201 -0.96 -22.23 18.25
N ILE A 202 -0.75 -21.20 17.43
CA ILE A 202 -1.66 -20.94 16.31
C ILE A 202 -1.54 -22.02 15.23
N GLU A 203 -0.33 -22.54 14.97
CA GLU A 203 -0.13 -23.63 14.03
C GLU A 203 -0.79 -24.93 14.52
N LEU A 204 -0.81 -25.21 15.83
CA LEU A 204 -1.57 -26.34 16.41
C LEU A 204 -3.07 -26.18 16.09
N TYR A 205 -3.66 -25.01 16.34
CA TYR A 205 -5.06 -24.76 16.05
C TYR A 205 -5.38 -24.91 14.55
N LYS A 206 -4.56 -24.35 13.70
CA LYS A 206 -4.68 -24.51 12.23
C LYS A 206 -4.60 -25.97 11.81
N LYS A 207 -3.65 -26.75 12.36
CA LYS A 207 -3.50 -28.18 12.07
C LYS A 207 -4.75 -28.99 12.46
N GLN A 208 -5.41 -28.66 13.56
CA GLN A 208 -6.67 -29.32 13.91
C GLN A 208 -7.76 -29.05 12.85
N LEU A 209 -7.91 -27.79 12.40
CA LEU A 209 -8.87 -27.45 11.35
C LEU A 209 -8.54 -28.13 10.01
N MET A 210 -7.24 -28.28 9.68
CA MET A 210 -6.78 -28.94 8.45
C MET A 210 -7.08 -30.45 8.42
N LYS A 211 -7.16 -31.13 9.58
CA LYS A 211 -7.48 -32.56 9.63
C LYS A 211 -8.81 -32.92 8.96
N ARG A 212 -9.68 -31.94 8.75
CA ARG A 212 -10.99 -32.12 8.09
C ARG A 212 -10.96 -31.73 6.59
N GLY A 213 -9.77 -31.63 6.00
CA GLY A 213 -9.59 -31.29 4.60
C GLY A 213 -9.86 -29.82 4.27
N SER A 214 -9.82 -28.96 5.28
CA SER A 214 -10.01 -27.51 5.11
C SER A 214 -8.70 -26.83 4.76
N PHE A 215 -8.77 -25.85 3.86
CA PHE A 215 -7.72 -24.85 3.70
C PHE A 215 -7.80 -23.85 4.85
N VAL A 216 -6.68 -23.58 5.51
CA VAL A 216 -6.65 -22.72 6.69
C VAL A 216 -5.55 -21.66 6.58
N TRP A 217 -5.89 -20.39 6.78
CA TRP A 217 -4.94 -19.30 6.84
C TRP A 217 -5.21 -18.42 8.05
N SER A 218 -4.19 -17.71 8.52
CA SER A 218 -4.34 -16.79 9.65
C SER A 218 -3.68 -15.44 9.39
N PHE A 219 -4.36 -14.39 9.85
CA PHE A 219 -3.85 -13.02 9.90
C PHE A 219 -3.53 -12.66 11.35
N ARG A 220 -2.29 -12.22 11.61
CA ARG A 220 -1.84 -11.80 12.92
C ARG A 220 -2.10 -10.32 13.13
N ASN A 221 -2.88 -9.94 14.14
CA ASN A 221 -3.06 -8.56 14.52
C ASN A 221 -2.25 -8.23 15.80
N ARG A 222 -1.39 -7.21 15.72
CA ARG A 222 -0.52 -6.76 16.83
C ARG A 222 -1.06 -5.46 17.43
N PHE A 223 -0.67 -5.17 18.68
CA PHE A 223 -0.88 -3.85 19.26
C PHE A 223 -0.07 -2.80 18.48
N PRO A 224 -0.62 -1.60 18.22
CA PRO A 224 0.06 -0.58 17.43
C PRO A 224 1.40 -0.11 18.00
N THR A 225 1.54 -0.13 19.32
CA THR A 225 2.70 0.43 20.05
C THR A 225 3.59 -0.64 20.69
N LYS A 226 3.21 -1.93 20.61
CA LYS A 226 3.93 -3.03 21.27
C LYS A 226 4.08 -4.19 20.29
N ASN A 227 5.26 -4.80 20.24
CA ASN A 227 5.48 -6.03 19.47
C ASN A 227 4.82 -7.25 20.15
N ARG A 228 3.52 -7.14 20.41
CA ARG A 228 2.68 -8.15 21.08
C ARG A 228 1.43 -8.40 20.25
N THR A 229 1.06 -9.67 20.11
CA THR A 229 -0.17 -10.06 19.41
C THR A 229 -1.39 -9.78 20.24
N PHE A 230 -2.41 -9.22 19.60
CA PHE A 230 -3.72 -9.02 20.19
C PHE A 230 -4.63 -10.22 19.89
N TYR A 231 -4.84 -10.54 18.61
CA TYR A 231 -5.58 -11.72 18.16
C TYR A 231 -5.05 -12.24 16.82
N TYR A 232 -5.52 -13.42 16.43
CA TYR A 232 -5.42 -13.92 15.06
C TYR A 232 -6.82 -13.99 14.45
N LEU A 233 -6.96 -13.57 13.19
CA LEU A 233 -8.13 -13.96 12.39
C LEU A 233 -7.76 -15.25 11.67
N VAL A 234 -8.49 -16.33 11.98
CA VAL A 234 -8.29 -17.65 11.38
C VAL A 234 -9.45 -17.92 10.43
N TYR A 235 -9.12 -18.16 9.18
CA TYR A 235 -10.11 -18.51 8.16
C TYR A 235 -9.96 -19.96 7.75
N ALA A 236 -11.07 -20.69 7.65
CA ALA A 236 -11.11 -22.08 7.24
C ALA A 236 -12.24 -22.33 6.23
N THR A 237 -11.95 -23.08 5.18
CA THR A 237 -12.90 -23.44 4.12
C THR A 237 -12.42 -24.68 3.34
N LYS A 238 -13.35 -25.41 2.71
CA LYS A 238 -13.03 -26.45 1.70
C LYS A 238 -13.00 -25.91 0.27
N ASN A 239 -13.33 -24.61 0.07
CA ASN A 239 -13.40 -23.95 -1.23
C ASN A 239 -12.09 -23.23 -1.53
N ILE A 240 -11.32 -23.72 -2.52
CA ILE A 240 -10.04 -23.12 -2.93
C ILE A 240 -10.20 -21.68 -3.45
N THR A 241 -11.32 -21.34 -4.10
CA THR A 241 -11.59 -19.98 -4.59
C THR A 241 -11.79 -19.02 -3.43
N GLY A 242 -12.61 -19.37 -2.45
CA GLY A 242 -12.78 -18.61 -1.22
C GLY A 242 -11.45 -18.44 -0.47
N PHE A 243 -10.68 -19.53 -0.35
CA PHE A 243 -9.37 -19.50 0.28
C PHE A 243 -8.39 -18.54 -0.41
N LYS A 244 -8.30 -18.59 -1.74
CA LYS A 244 -7.49 -17.68 -2.56
C LYS A 244 -7.85 -16.21 -2.31
N ILE A 245 -9.15 -15.89 -2.30
CA ILE A 245 -9.64 -14.53 -2.07
C ILE A 245 -9.28 -14.06 -0.66
N MET A 246 -9.58 -14.86 0.37
CA MET A 246 -9.30 -14.49 1.75
C MET A 246 -7.79 -14.31 2.00
N LYS A 247 -6.95 -15.19 1.48
CA LYS A 247 -5.50 -15.05 1.60
C LYS A 247 -5.00 -13.75 0.98
N ASN A 248 -5.52 -13.35 -0.20
CA ASN A 248 -5.20 -12.06 -0.83
C ASN A 248 -5.68 -10.87 0.02
N VAL A 249 -6.88 -10.94 0.59
CA VAL A 249 -7.43 -9.88 1.46
C VAL A 249 -6.58 -9.72 2.72
N MET A 250 -6.26 -10.81 3.41
CA MET A 250 -5.42 -10.80 4.61
C MET A 250 -4.01 -10.29 4.32
N PHE A 251 -3.42 -10.70 3.19
CA PHE A 251 -2.12 -10.22 2.74
C PHE A 251 -2.13 -8.71 2.43
N SER A 252 -3.17 -8.23 1.75
CA SER A 252 -3.36 -6.80 1.48
C SER A 252 -3.53 -5.97 2.75
N GLU A 253 -4.27 -6.46 3.74
CA GLU A 253 -4.44 -5.77 5.02
C GLU A 253 -3.14 -5.78 5.84
N GLN A 254 -2.39 -6.87 5.82
CA GLN A 254 -1.08 -6.98 6.48
C GLN A 254 -0.07 -5.98 5.88
N SER A 255 -0.02 -5.86 4.56
CA SER A 255 0.87 -4.90 3.89
C SER A 255 0.52 -3.44 4.13
N LYS A 256 -0.74 -3.13 4.46
CA LYS A 256 -1.18 -1.77 4.81
C LYS A 256 -0.80 -1.35 6.23
N ARG A 257 -0.74 -2.29 7.17
CA ARG A 257 -0.58 -1.98 8.60
C ARG A 257 0.84 -2.04 9.10
N TYR A 258 1.61 -2.98 8.62
CA TYR A 258 2.95 -3.20 9.12
C TYR A 258 3.94 -2.64 8.13
N PHE A 259 4.50 -1.48 8.49
CA PHE A 259 5.68 -0.87 7.86
C PHE A 259 6.98 -1.69 8.13
N GLU A 260 6.89 -2.81 8.82
CA GLU A 260 7.93 -3.80 8.72
C GLU A 260 7.88 -4.34 7.29
N PRO A 261 9.00 -4.26 6.52
CA PRO A 261 9.16 -5.16 5.41
C PRO A 261 8.98 -6.52 6.07
N SER A 262 7.75 -7.06 5.98
CA SER A 262 7.57 -8.41 6.45
C SER A 262 8.60 -9.21 5.69
N LEU A 263 9.30 -10.10 6.36
CA LEU A 263 10.08 -11.19 5.74
C LEU A 263 9.28 -11.91 4.62
N PHE A 264 8.06 -11.52 4.40
CA PHE A 264 7.04 -12.06 3.49
C PHE A 264 6.79 -11.20 2.24
N LEU A 265 7.38 -10.01 2.08
CA LEU A 265 7.15 -9.15 0.89
C LEU A 265 8.24 -9.28 -0.17
N GLU A 266 9.40 -9.82 0.15
CA GLU A 266 10.25 -10.37 -0.88
C GLU A 266 9.66 -11.72 -1.28
N VAL A 267 8.94 -11.71 -2.40
CA VAL A 267 8.79 -12.93 -3.18
C VAL A 267 10.21 -13.24 -3.67
N ASN A 268 10.99 -13.92 -2.82
CA ASN A 268 12.23 -14.53 -3.27
C ASN A 268 11.81 -15.65 -4.23
N PHE A 269 11.65 -15.26 -5.51
CA PHE A 269 11.19 -16.17 -6.56
C PHE A 269 12.10 -17.38 -6.65
N GLN A 270 13.39 -17.27 -6.32
CA GLN A 270 14.31 -18.40 -6.28
C GLN A 270 13.96 -19.38 -5.16
N THR A 271 13.69 -18.88 -3.95
CA THR A 271 13.25 -19.72 -2.82
C THR A 271 11.88 -20.33 -3.11
N PHE A 272 10.95 -19.56 -3.67
CA PHE A 272 9.62 -20.04 -4.04
C PHE A 272 9.70 -21.11 -5.14
N GLN A 273 10.48 -20.84 -6.18
CA GLN A 273 10.77 -21.78 -7.26
C GLN A 273 11.36 -23.08 -6.72
N LYS A 274 12.34 -22.98 -5.81
CA LYS A 274 12.95 -24.13 -5.14
C LYS A 274 11.95 -24.94 -4.33
N GLN A 275 11.07 -24.31 -3.54
CA GLN A 275 10.04 -25.01 -2.76
C GLN A 275 9.09 -25.82 -3.63
N ILE A 276 8.61 -25.25 -4.75
CA ILE A 276 7.75 -25.98 -5.70
C ILE A 276 8.53 -27.08 -6.37
N PHE A 277 9.75 -26.79 -6.83
CA PHE A 277 10.59 -27.76 -7.51
C PHE A 277 10.91 -28.96 -6.59
N ASP A 278 11.36 -28.74 -5.37
CA ASP A 278 11.71 -29.81 -4.43
C ASP A 278 10.51 -30.71 -4.12
N LYS A 279 9.29 -30.19 -4.11
CA LYS A 279 8.07 -30.97 -3.87
C LYS A 279 7.60 -31.76 -5.07
N TYR A 280 7.81 -31.25 -6.28
CA TYR A 280 7.22 -31.81 -7.51
C TYR A 280 8.26 -32.34 -8.51
N LYS A 281 9.56 -32.25 -8.27
CA LYS A 281 10.63 -32.73 -9.16
C LYS A 281 10.35 -34.17 -9.63
N GLY A 282 10.48 -34.40 -10.93
CA GLY A 282 10.27 -35.69 -11.55
C GLY A 282 8.82 -36.16 -11.66
N LYS A 283 7.85 -35.44 -11.09
CA LYS A 283 6.44 -35.81 -11.21
C LYS A 283 5.88 -35.41 -12.55
N LYS A 284 5.10 -36.34 -13.15
CA LYS A 284 4.38 -36.15 -14.40
C LYS A 284 2.88 -36.03 -14.13
N SER A 285 2.19 -35.25 -14.95
CA SER A 285 0.71 -35.09 -14.88
C SER A 285 0.16 -34.63 -13.52
N VAL A 286 0.82 -33.68 -12.88
CA VAL A 286 0.34 -33.04 -11.66
C VAL A 286 -0.72 -32.01 -12.01
N GLU A 287 -1.89 -32.04 -11.38
CA GLU A 287 -2.91 -31.03 -11.62
C GLU A 287 -2.50 -29.66 -11.10
N TYR A 288 -2.77 -28.60 -11.86
CA TYR A 288 -2.49 -27.22 -11.46
C TYR A 288 -3.10 -26.87 -10.08
N ASN A 289 -4.32 -27.34 -9.81
CA ASN A 289 -4.98 -27.09 -8.53
C ASN A 289 -4.30 -27.80 -7.34
N GLU A 290 -3.60 -28.92 -7.57
CA GLU A 290 -2.78 -29.55 -6.53
C GLU A 290 -1.59 -28.66 -6.16
N VAL A 291 -0.88 -28.14 -7.18
CA VAL A 291 0.23 -27.21 -6.96
C VAL A 291 -0.25 -25.90 -6.35
N LEU A 292 -1.38 -25.38 -6.82
CA LEU A 292 -2.01 -24.20 -6.25
C LEU A 292 -2.40 -24.39 -4.79
N SER A 293 -2.97 -25.54 -4.45
CA SER A 293 -3.32 -25.89 -3.06
C SER A 293 -2.11 -25.90 -2.15
N PHE A 294 -1.01 -26.52 -2.60
CA PHE A 294 0.26 -26.49 -1.89
C PHE A 294 0.76 -25.04 -1.66
N VAL A 295 0.79 -24.24 -2.73
CA VAL A 295 1.26 -22.85 -2.63
C VAL A 295 0.41 -22.03 -1.67
N LEU A 296 -0.90 -22.16 -1.76
CA LEU A 296 -1.80 -21.40 -0.92
C LEU A 296 -1.77 -21.85 0.55
N GLN A 297 -1.62 -23.15 0.80
CA GLN A 297 -1.73 -23.74 2.13
C GLN A 297 -0.39 -23.77 2.87
N GLU A 298 0.70 -24.16 2.20
CA GLU A 298 1.97 -24.48 2.83
C GLU A 298 3.06 -23.41 2.61
N THR A 299 2.76 -22.36 1.82
CA THR A 299 3.71 -21.29 1.56
C THR A 299 3.11 -19.91 1.85
N ASN A 300 3.99 -18.90 1.97
CA ASN A 300 3.57 -17.50 2.14
C ASN A 300 3.26 -16.79 0.81
N TYR A 301 3.30 -17.51 -0.32
CA TYR A 301 3.10 -16.94 -1.65
C TYR A 301 1.62 -16.95 -2.06
N LEU A 302 1.27 -16.08 -3.01
CA LEU A 302 -0.09 -15.93 -3.52
C LEU A 302 -0.28 -16.70 -4.85
N ALA A 303 -1.52 -16.97 -5.21
CA ALA A 303 -1.83 -17.64 -6.48
C ALA A 303 -1.27 -16.92 -7.71
N LYS A 304 -1.26 -15.57 -7.70
CA LYS A 304 -0.69 -14.75 -8.80
C LYS A 304 0.81 -14.93 -8.99
N ASP A 305 1.53 -15.42 -7.97
CA ASP A 305 2.96 -15.64 -8.03
C ASP A 305 3.29 -17.02 -8.62
N LEU A 306 2.37 -17.99 -8.49
CA LEU A 306 2.55 -19.35 -8.99
C LEU A 306 2.75 -19.40 -10.52
N ASP A 307 1.92 -18.71 -11.29
CA ASP A 307 2.03 -18.74 -12.75
C ASP A 307 3.36 -18.18 -13.26
N LYS A 308 3.96 -17.23 -12.54
CA LYS A 308 5.28 -16.69 -12.87
C LYS A 308 6.39 -17.72 -12.67
N VAL A 309 6.30 -18.50 -11.57
CA VAL A 309 7.30 -19.52 -11.23
C VAL A 309 7.17 -20.74 -12.11
N LEU A 310 5.95 -21.19 -12.40
CA LEU A 310 5.71 -22.38 -13.24
C LEU A 310 6.30 -22.24 -14.64
N LYS A 311 6.36 -21.03 -15.20
CA LYS A 311 7.01 -20.78 -16.49
C LYS A 311 8.48 -21.19 -16.50
N ASN A 312 9.14 -21.15 -15.34
CA ASN A 312 10.57 -21.40 -15.22
C ASN A 312 10.92 -22.85 -14.81
N ILE A 313 9.96 -23.58 -14.21
CA ILE A 313 10.23 -24.91 -13.64
C ILE A 313 9.37 -26.05 -14.20
N CYS A 314 8.37 -25.73 -14.99
CA CYS A 314 7.47 -26.73 -15.60
C CYS A 314 7.91 -27.03 -17.04
N ILE A 315 8.10 -28.32 -17.37
CA ILE A 315 8.51 -28.73 -18.71
C ILE A 315 7.35 -28.61 -19.70
N THR A 316 6.15 -29.08 -19.29
CA THR A 316 4.96 -29.06 -20.14
C THR A 316 3.73 -28.72 -19.36
N ARG A 317 2.79 -28.05 -20.03
CA ARG A 317 1.46 -27.72 -19.51
C ARG A 317 0.43 -28.25 -20.49
N THR A 318 -0.19 -29.38 -20.16
CA THR A 318 -1.17 -30.05 -21.04
C THR A 318 -2.58 -29.65 -20.63
N ILE A 319 -3.43 -29.36 -21.63
CA ILE A 319 -4.83 -29.03 -21.39
C ILE A 319 -5.56 -30.24 -20.77
N ASN A 320 -6.23 -29.99 -19.65
CA ASN A 320 -7.13 -30.98 -19.07
C ASN A 320 -8.47 -30.93 -19.83
N SER A 321 -8.81 -32.03 -20.53
CA SER A 321 -10.05 -32.13 -21.30
C SER A 321 -11.32 -31.99 -20.45
N LYS A 322 -11.25 -32.36 -19.17
CA LYS A 322 -12.36 -32.25 -18.21
C LYS A 322 -12.47 -30.86 -17.60
N ASN A 323 -11.36 -30.11 -17.47
CA ASN A 323 -11.33 -28.77 -16.89
C ASN A 323 -10.17 -27.94 -17.44
N LYS A 324 -10.45 -27.05 -18.40
CA LYS A 324 -9.45 -26.19 -19.05
C LYS A 324 -8.71 -25.26 -18.08
N HIS A 325 -9.30 -24.94 -16.92
CA HIS A 325 -8.69 -24.09 -15.89
C HIS A 325 -7.79 -24.86 -14.91
N ASN A 326 -7.73 -26.19 -15.03
CA ASN A 326 -6.90 -27.06 -14.20
C ASN A 326 -6.01 -27.94 -15.07
N PRO A 327 -4.99 -27.39 -15.77
CA PRO A 327 -4.11 -28.15 -16.65
C PRO A 327 -3.21 -29.10 -15.88
N PHE A 328 -2.71 -30.13 -16.58
CA PHE A 328 -1.66 -31.01 -16.06
C PHE A 328 -0.27 -30.39 -16.27
N LEU A 329 0.58 -30.54 -15.28
CA LEU A 329 1.94 -30.00 -15.23
C LEU A 329 2.95 -31.16 -15.15
N THR A 330 4.08 -31.04 -15.83
CA THR A 330 5.19 -31.99 -15.74
C THR A 330 6.46 -31.27 -15.28
N PHE A 331 7.10 -31.80 -14.27
CA PHE A 331 8.29 -31.20 -13.64
C PHE A 331 9.57 -32.01 -13.99
N PRO A 332 10.74 -31.36 -14.20
CA PRO A 332 12.00 -32.03 -14.50
C PRO A 332 12.58 -32.77 -13.28
N ASN A 333 13.44 -33.75 -13.50
CA ASN A 333 14.10 -34.55 -12.46
C ASN A 333 15.22 -33.79 -11.74
N HIS A 334 15.89 -32.86 -12.43
CA HIS A 334 17.05 -32.12 -11.90
C HIS A 334 16.82 -30.62 -11.93
N ASN A 335 17.27 -29.95 -10.87
CA ASN A 335 17.28 -28.50 -10.78
C ASN A 335 18.50 -27.96 -11.54
N SER A 336 18.41 -27.84 -12.83
CA SER A 336 19.49 -27.32 -13.66
C SER A 336 19.45 -25.80 -13.74
N ASN A 337 19.81 -25.12 -12.64
CA ASN A 337 20.10 -23.68 -12.70
C ASN A 337 21.24 -23.35 -13.71
N SER A 338 22.06 -24.34 -14.10
CA SER A 338 23.07 -24.22 -15.15
C SER A 338 22.55 -24.54 -16.55
N LEU A 339 21.46 -25.28 -16.69
CA LEU A 339 20.87 -25.62 -17.99
C LEU A 339 19.86 -24.56 -18.48
N LEU A 340 19.21 -23.84 -17.57
CA LEU A 340 18.27 -22.77 -17.92
C LEU A 340 18.95 -21.56 -18.58
N LEU A 341 20.22 -21.31 -18.32
CA LEU A 341 20.99 -20.25 -18.98
C LEU A 341 21.70 -20.69 -20.28
N LYS A 342 21.87 -22.00 -20.52
CA LYS A 342 22.56 -22.51 -21.72
C LYS A 342 21.65 -23.05 -22.84
N ASN A 343 20.40 -23.42 -22.58
CA ASN A 343 19.49 -24.01 -23.58
C ASN A 343 18.50 -23.01 -24.21
N PHE A 344 18.60 -21.70 -23.91
CA PHE A 344 17.83 -20.67 -24.63
C PHE A 344 18.40 -20.29 -26.00
N SER A 345 19.47 -20.96 -26.48
CA SER A 345 20.13 -20.58 -27.73
C SER A 345 19.84 -21.51 -28.91
N HIS A 346 18.94 -22.51 -28.86
CA HIS A 346 18.63 -23.34 -30.02
C HIS A 346 17.14 -23.68 -30.21
N SER A 347 16.60 -22.98 -31.06
CA SER A 347 15.62 -23.11 -32.19
C SER A 347 14.32 -23.94 -32.08
N LYS A 348 14.16 -24.98 -31.31
CA LYS A 348 12.91 -25.76 -31.31
C LYS A 348 11.86 -25.34 -30.27
N TYR A 349 12.27 -24.57 -29.27
CA TYR A 349 11.37 -24.04 -28.23
C TYR A 349 10.86 -22.64 -28.55
N GLN A 350 11.51 -21.89 -29.43
CA GLN A 350 11.02 -20.62 -29.92
C GLN A 350 9.72 -20.76 -30.70
N ASP A 351 9.58 -21.84 -31.51
CA ASP A 351 8.37 -22.05 -32.32
C ASP A 351 7.15 -22.46 -31.49
N LEU A 352 7.33 -23.13 -30.34
CA LEU A 352 6.22 -23.49 -29.46
C LEU A 352 5.79 -22.35 -28.55
N LEU A 353 6.72 -21.42 -28.20
CA LEU A 353 6.46 -20.19 -27.47
C LEU A 353 5.86 -19.10 -28.37
N LEU A 354 6.10 -19.19 -29.69
CA LEU A 354 5.56 -18.28 -30.71
C LEU A 354 4.11 -18.59 -31.11
N GLN A 355 3.59 -19.78 -30.75
CA GLN A 355 2.20 -20.18 -31.05
C GLN A 355 1.21 -19.94 -29.92
N THR A 356 1.64 -19.42 -28.74
CA THR A 356 0.73 -18.91 -27.73
C THR A 356 0.92 -17.40 -27.61
N PRO A 357 -0.12 -16.57 -27.88
CA PRO A 357 -0.01 -15.12 -27.84
C PRO A 357 -0.04 -14.62 -26.40
N PHE A 358 1.06 -14.85 -25.66
CA PHE A 358 1.34 -14.12 -24.44
C PHE A 358 2.82 -13.72 -24.41
N GLN A 359 3.19 -12.88 -25.38
CA GLN A 359 4.23 -11.90 -25.10
C GLN A 359 3.69 -11.05 -23.94
N PRO A 360 4.49 -10.72 -22.90
CA PRO A 360 4.17 -9.59 -22.07
C PRO A 360 3.99 -8.44 -23.06
N SER A 361 2.74 -8.01 -23.26
CA SER A 361 2.45 -6.88 -24.14
C SER A 361 3.39 -5.77 -23.70
N LYS A 362 4.35 -5.39 -24.53
CA LYS A 362 5.21 -4.23 -24.30
C LYS A 362 4.25 -3.11 -23.90
N LEU A 363 4.47 -2.49 -22.76
CA LEU A 363 3.57 -1.43 -22.32
C LEU A 363 3.57 -0.34 -23.37
N LYS A 364 2.41 0.17 -23.71
CA LYS A 364 2.29 1.18 -24.76
C LYS A 364 2.96 2.47 -24.32
N ILE A 365 3.82 3.04 -25.15
CA ILE A 365 4.37 4.39 -25.00
C ILE A 365 3.43 5.36 -25.73
N ASN A 366 3.01 6.40 -25.03
CA ASN A 366 2.15 7.43 -25.60
C ASN A 366 2.92 8.73 -25.74
N TYR A 367 2.72 9.40 -26.88
CA TYR A 367 3.21 10.74 -27.19
C TYR A 367 2.02 11.68 -27.33
N LYS A 368 2.22 12.95 -27.01
CA LYS A 368 1.20 14.00 -27.11
C LYS A 368 1.83 15.28 -27.58
N GLN A 369 1.10 16.10 -28.31
CA GLN A 369 1.52 17.44 -28.65
C GLN A 369 1.45 18.34 -27.41
N TYR A 370 2.55 18.98 -27.08
CA TYR A 370 2.67 19.99 -26.03
C TYR A 370 2.96 21.35 -26.66
N ILE A 371 2.58 22.40 -25.95
CA ILE A 371 2.91 23.76 -26.30
C ILE A 371 3.88 24.28 -25.25
N ASN A 372 5.06 24.69 -25.64
CA ASN A 372 6.09 25.24 -24.76
C ASN A 372 5.73 26.64 -24.30
N VAL A 373 6.51 27.18 -23.34
CA VAL A 373 6.29 28.53 -22.80
C VAL A 373 6.44 29.62 -23.86
N ASP A 374 7.27 29.37 -24.88
CA ASP A 374 7.49 30.24 -26.06
C ASP A 374 6.42 30.07 -27.15
N GLY A 375 5.46 29.19 -26.98
CA GLY A 375 4.38 28.92 -27.91
C GLY A 375 4.70 27.88 -28.99
N GLN A 376 5.91 27.33 -29.03
CA GLN A 376 6.25 26.26 -29.97
C GLN A 376 5.53 24.96 -29.63
N LYS A 377 5.18 24.21 -30.69
CA LYS A 377 4.46 22.92 -30.56
C LYS A 377 5.46 21.79 -30.76
N GLU A 378 5.55 20.91 -29.75
CA GLU A 378 6.42 19.74 -29.78
C GLU A 378 5.64 18.46 -29.48
N ILE A 379 6.02 17.35 -30.11
CA ILE A 379 5.50 16.03 -29.80
C ILE A 379 6.45 15.40 -28.81
N LEU A 380 6.05 15.33 -27.57
CA LEU A 380 6.87 14.81 -26.48
C LEU A 380 6.26 13.52 -25.90
N PHE A 381 7.10 12.70 -25.28
CA PHE A 381 6.64 11.59 -24.44
C PHE A 381 5.60 12.08 -23.42
N SER A 382 4.49 11.37 -23.33
CA SER A 382 3.38 11.70 -22.42
C SER A 382 3.28 10.74 -21.24
N GLN A 383 3.22 9.45 -21.52
CA GLN A 383 3.06 8.44 -20.44
C GLN A 383 3.36 7.03 -20.91
N VAL A 384 3.68 6.15 -19.95
CA VAL A 384 3.73 4.71 -20.15
C VAL A 384 2.36 4.13 -19.83
N ASN A 385 1.76 3.42 -20.78
CA ASN A 385 0.46 2.75 -20.66
C ASN A 385 -0.65 3.72 -20.17
N ASP A 386 -1.19 3.49 -18.98
CA ASP A 386 -2.27 4.27 -18.35
C ASP A 386 -1.79 5.52 -17.58
N GLY A 387 -0.48 5.80 -17.58
CA GLY A 387 0.12 6.91 -16.83
C GLY A 387 0.08 6.74 -15.30
N SER A 388 -0.30 5.55 -14.82
CA SER A 388 -0.40 5.31 -13.37
C SER A 388 0.96 5.27 -12.67
N ILE A 389 2.06 4.99 -13.40
CA ILE A 389 3.43 4.95 -12.87
C ILE A 389 4.28 6.06 -13.45
N ILE A 390 4.35 6.19 -14.78
CA ILE A 390 5.16 7.22 -15.45
C ILE A 390 4.25 8.10 -16.30
N THR A 391 4.27 9.40 -16.03
CA THR A 391 3.52 10.39 -16.81
C THR A 391 4.21 11.74 -16.81
N ARG A 392 4.09 12.51 -17.89
CA ARG A 392 4.52 13.90 -17.94
C ARG A 392 3.54 14.77 -17.14
N PHE A 393 4.07 15.60 -16.26
CA PHE A 393 3.28 16.59 -15.54
C PHE A 393 3.01 17.79 -16.46
N ASP A 394 1.77 17.99 -16.83
CA ASP A 394 1.29 19.03 -17.73
C ASP A 394 0.16 19.89 -17.15
N LYS A 395 0.03 19.89 -15.80
CA LYS A 395 -1.11 20.51 -15.11
C LYS A 395 -0.95 22.01 -14.86
N THR A 396 0.23 22.57 -15.11
CA THR A 396 0.42 24.02 -15.03
C THR A 396 -0.10 24.61 -16.35
N PRO A 397 -1.17 25.45 -16.31
CA PRO A 397 -1.68 26.08 -17.52
C PRO A 397 -0.61 26.93 -18.20
N LEU A 398 -0.68 27.02 -19.53
CA LEU A 398 0.15 27.98 -20.25
C LEU A 398 -0.16 29.41 -19.76
N PRO A 399 0.88 30.24 -19.57
CA PRO A 399 0.70 31.59 -19.11
C PRO A 399 0.00 32.44 -20.17
N GLN A 400 -1.21 32.91 -19.85
CA GLN A 400 -2.00 33.83 -20.71
C GLN A 400 -1.72 35.30 -20.34
N LYS A 401 -1.28 35.53 -19.11
CA LYS A 401 -0.99 36.84 -18.53
C LYS A 401 0.41 36.84 -17.92
N VAL A 402 1.01 38.01 -17.80
CA VAL A 402 2.30 38.17 -17.11
C VAL A 402 2.26 37.78 -15.63
N THR A 403 1.04 37.77 -15.02
CA THR A 403 0.81 37.29 -13.65
C THR A 403 0.63 35.79 -13.54
N ASP A 404 0.62 35.05 -14.64
CA ASP A 404 0.50 33.61 -14.63
C ASP A 404 1.84 32.93 -14.36
N VAL A 405 1.75 31.78 -13.71
CA VAL A 405 2.90 30.99 -13.28
C VAL A 405 3.49 30.22 -14.47
N ILE A 406 4.79 30.22 -14.55
CA ILE A 406 5.58 29.42 -15.50
C ILE A 406 6.14 28.19 -14.78
N CYS A 407 5.99 27.02 -15.39
CA CYS A 407 6.61 25.78 -14.96
C CYS A 407 6.79 24.87 -16.17
N PRO A 408 8.02 24.42 -16.48
CA PRO A 408 8.23 23.48 -17.56
C PRO A 408 7.56 22.14 -17.27
N HIS A 409 7.24 21.40 -18.33
CA HIS A 409 6.76 20.04 -18.21
C HIS A 409 7.92 19.13 -17.76
N PHE A 410 7.66 18.26 -16.78
CA PHE A 410 8.63 17.27 -16.29
C PHE A 410 7.98 15.90 -16.17
N ILE A 411 8.77 14.83 -16.05
CA ILE A 411 8.23 13.49 -15.94
C ILE A 411 8.17 13.06 -14.47
N GLU A 412 6.99 12.57 -14.05
CA GLU A 412 6.77 11.99 -12.75
C GLU A 412 6.94 10.47 -12.80
N LEU A 413 7.75 9.92 -11.91
CA LEU A 413 7.77 8.51 -11.56
C LEU A 413 6.99 8.29 -10.25
N LYS A 414 5.76 7.85 -10.37
CA LYS A 414 4.80 7.67 -9.27
C LYS A 414 4.97 6.32 -8.61
N TRP A 415 6.07 6.10 -7.91
CA TRP A 415 6.38 4.84 -7.22
C TRP A 415 5.66 4.69 -5.89
N ALA A 416 5.27 5.80 -5.26
CA ALA A 416 4.58 5.85 -3.98
C ALA A 416 3.65 7.06 -3.88
N TYR A 417 2.82 7.09 -2.86
CA TYR A 417 1.96 8.20 -2.46
C TYR A 417 2.14 8.53 -0.99
N GLY A 418 2.09 9.83 -0.64
CA GLY A 418 2.18 10.30 0.73
C GLY A 418 3.61 10.46 1.22
N CYS A 419 3.77 11.11 2.39
CA CYS A 419 5.05 11.48 2.95
C CYS A 419 4.98 11.45 4.48
N PRO A 420 6.01 10.94 5.19
CA PRO A 420 6.01 10.86 6.65
C PRO A 420 6.30 12.21 7.33
N PHE A 421 6.86 13.22 6.62
CA PHE A 421 7.37 14.45 7.21
C PHE A 421 6.30 15.47 7.59
N ASP A 422 5.08 15.37 7.05
CA ASP A 422 3.90 16.15 7.45
C ASP A 422 4.12 17.68 7.55
N CYS A 423 4.91 18.26 6.64
CA CYS A 423 5.13 19.72 6.60
C CYS A 423 3.82 20.51 6.52
N SER A 424 3.71 21.66 7.23
CA SER A 424 2.45 22.40 7.36
C SER A 424 1.85 22.86 6.03
N TRP A 425 2.66 23.32 5.08
CA TRP A 425 2.27 23.76 3.73
C TRP A 425 2.27 22.67 2.66
N CYS A 426 2.46 21.40 3.01
CA CYS A 426 2.59 20.33 2.04
C CYS A 426 1.32 20.18 1.18
N TYR A 427 1.46 20.36 -0.14
CA TYR A 427 0.33 20.28 -1.08
C TYR A 427 -0.30 18.88 -1.14
N LEU A 428 0.40 17.83 -0.69
CA LEU A 428 -0.15 16.48 -0.60
C LEU A 428 -1.36 16.41 0.33
N LYS A 429 -1.48 17.32 1.31
CA LYS A 429 -2.66 17.43 2.20
C LYS A 429 -3.91 17.77 1.40
N GLY A 430 -3.78 18.64 0.42
CA GLY A 430 -4.87 18.96 -0.51
C GLY A 430 -5.09 17.87 -1.57
N THR A 431 -4.00 17.31 -2.13
CA THR A 431 -4.04 16.28 -3.18
C THR A 431 -4.68 15.00 -2.67
N PHE A 432 -4.34 14.58 -1.45
CA PHE A 432 -4.82 13.33 -0.86
C PHE A 432 -5.97 13.48 0.15
N ARG A 433 -6.67 14.61 0.14
CA ARG A 433 -7.78 14.88 1.07
C ARG A 433 -8.91 13.85 1.05
N PHE A 434 -9.09 13.16 -0.09
CA PHE A 434 -10.12 12.12 -0.25
C PHE A 434 -9.58 10.70 0.00
N ARG A 435 -8.27 10.52 0.21
CA ARG A 435 -7.73 9.23 0.60
C ARG A 435 -8.01 8.97 2.07
N ARG A 436 -8.45 7.76 2.38
CA ARG A 436 -8.68 7.31 3.76
C ARG A 436 -7.40 7.43 4.62
N GLU A 437 -6.26 7.11 4.04
CA GLU A 437 -4.93 7.20 4.66
C GLU A 437 -4.35 8.63 4.68
N GLY A 438 -5.02 9.60 4.02
CA GLY A 438 -4.53 10.96 3.87
C GLY A 438 -3.13 10.99 3.26
N ILE A 439 -2.20 11.67 3.94
CA ILE A 439 -0.79 11.79 3.49
C ILE A 439 0.11 10.64 3.96
N LYS A 440 -0.42 9.60 4.61
CA LYS A 440 0.38 8.44 5.03
C LYS A 440 1.02 7.77 3.82
N PRO A 441 2.31 7.37 3.91
CA PRO A 441 3.01 6.72 2.82
C PRO A 441 2.36 5.40 2.40
N VAL A 442 2.23 5.20 1.09
CA VAL A 442 1.81 3.94 0.46
C VAL A 442 2.66 3.71 -0.78
N ILE A 443 3.37 2.59 -0.80
CA ILE A 443 4.25 2.20 -1.90
C ILE A 443 3.44 1.40 -2.91
N LYS A 444 3.72 1.60 -4.18
CA LYS A 444 3.14 0.81 -5.26
C LYS A 444 3.88 -0.51 -5.42
N ASP A 445 3.27 -1.44 -6.13
CA ASP A 445 3.92 -2.70 -6.53
C ASP A 445 5.21 -2.40 -7.32
N LEU A 446 6.36 -2.72 -6.74
CA LEU A 446 7.67 -2.45 -7.34
C LEU A 446 7.91 -3.26 -8.61
N GLY A 447 7.27 -4.43 -8.77
CA GLY A 447 7.29 -5.18 -10.02
C GLY A 447 6.61 -4.41 -11.15
N LYS A 448 5.46 -3.79 -10.88
CA LYS A 448 4.79 -2.87 -11.82
C LYS A 448 5.65 -1.64 -12.11
N VAL A 449 6.27 -1.05 -11.08
CA VAL A 449 7.18 0.09 -11.25
C VAL A 449 8.36 -0.29 -12.15
N LYS A 450 9.01 -1.43 -11.88
CA LYS A 450 10.12 -1.95 -12.69
C LYS A 450 9.73 -2.12 -14.16
N LEU A 451 8.59 -2.75 -14.44
CA LEU A 451 8.12 -2.98 -15.80
C LEU A 451 7.90 -1.66 -16.55
N HIS A 452 7.28 -0.65 -15.92
CA HIS A 452 7.08 0.66 -16.53
C HIS A 452 8.40 1.40 -16.75
N VAL A 453 9.33 1.34 -15.78
CA VAL A 453 10.65 1.97 -15.91
C VAL A 453 11.46 1.33 -17.02
N GLN A 454 11.55 0.00 -17.06
CA GLN A 454 12.27 -0.70 -18.14
C GLN A 454 11.68 -0.36 -19.52
N THR A 455 10.33 -0.41 -19.66
CA THR A 455 9.68 -0.01 -20.91
C THR A 455 10.04 1.43 -21.29
N PHE A 456 10.07 2.36 -20.32
CA PHE A 456 10.44 3.74 -20.56
C PHE A 456 11.90 3.86 -21.03
N LEU A 457 12.83 3.23 -20.33
CA LEU A 457 14.28 3.28 -20.64
C LEU A 457 14.59 2.68 -22.02
N ASP A 458 13.87 1.64 -22.42
CA ASP A 458 14.07 0.95 -23.69
C ASP A 458 13.49 1.71 -24.88
N GLU A 459 12.32 2.32 -24.73
CA GLU A 459 11.51 2.79 -25.86
C GLU A 459 11.54 4.33 -26.03
N VAL A 460 11.78 5.12 -24.97
CA VAL A 460 11.83 6.58 -25.08
C VAL A 460 13.23 7.02 -25.56
N LYS A 461 13.27 7.74 -26.68
CA LYS A 461 14.53 8.10 -27.34
C LYS A 461 15.17 9.36 -26.78
N GLU A 462 14.37 10.36 -26.50
CA GLU A 462 14.85 11.67 -26.01
C GLU A 462 15.30 11.58 -24.54
N PRO A 463 16.43 12.19 -24.16
CA PRO A 463 16.90 12.23 -22.79
C PRO A 463 15.86 12.87 -21.87
N GLU A 464 15.54 12.21 -20.77
CA GLU A 464 14.54 12.67 -19.81
C GLU A 464 14.98 12.42 -18.36
N ILE A 465 14.54 13.30 -17.46
CA ILE A 465 14.70 13.12 -16.00
C ILE A 465 13.37 12.68 -15.39
N LEU A 466 13.37 11.56 -14.68
CA LEU A 466 12.20 11.05 -13.97
C LEU A 466 12.24 11.49 -12.51
N ASN A 467 11.33 12.39 -12.13
CA ASN A 467 11.19 12.89 -10.77
C ASN A 467 10.40 11.89 -9.90
N THR A 468 11.02 11.37 -8.84
CA THR A 468 10.43 10.41 -7.91
C THR A 468 9.79 11.07 -6.69
N GLY A 469 9.96 12.38 -6.52
CA GLY A 469 9.57 13.11 -5.29
C GLY A 469 8.31 13.96 -5.39
N GLU A 470 7.50 13.84 -6.46
CA GLU A 470 6.31 14.68 -6.61
C GLU A 470 5.13 14.22 -5.72
N LEU A 471 4.88 12.93 -5.61
CA LEU A 471 3.76 12.39 -4.81
C LEU A 471 4.20 11.73 -3.50
N ALA A 472 5.50 11.71 -3.23
CA ALA A 472 6.14 11.13 -2.05
C ALA A 472 7.48 11.83 -1.80
N ASP A 473 8.09 11.65 -0.64
CA ASP A 473 9.51 11.96 -0.48
C ASP A 473 10.34 10.80 -1.06
N SER A 474 11.33 11.12 -1.87
CA SER A 474 12.07 10.10 -2.63
C SER A 474 12.90 9.17 -1.76
N LEU A 475 13.36 9.62 -0.58
CA LEU A 475 14.16 8.84 0.36
C LEU A 475 13.39 8.43 1.63
N MET A 476 12.06 8.43 1.60
CA MET A 476 11.25 8.00 2.74
C MET A 476 11.35 6.50 3.05
N MET A 477 11.88 5.69 2.12
CA MET A 477 12.00 4.22 2.18
C MET A 477 13.46 3.77 2.05
N GLU A 478 14.37 4.40 2.79
CA GLU A 478 15.79 4.07 2.80
C GLU A 478 16.20 3.21 4.00
N ASN A 479 15.29 2.37 4.53
CA ASN A 479 15.57 1.46 5.63
C ASN A 479 15.79 0.02 5.12
N GLY A 480 16.95 -0.55 5.44
CA GLY A 480 17.27 -1.97 5.19
C GLY A 480 17.62 -2.30 3.74
N SER A 481 17.52 -3.58 3.39
CA SER A 481 17.89 -4.14 2.07
C SER A 481 16.94 -3.72 0.93
N ASN A 482 15.72 -3.27 1.26
CA ASN A 482 14.66 -2.92 0.31
C ASN A 482 14.56 -1.41 0.07
N ALA A 483 15.68 -0.69 0.23
CA ALA A 483 15.73 0.73 -0.06
C ALA A 483 15.34 1.02 -1.50
N PHE A 484 14.50 2.06 -1.69
CA PHE A 484 14.07 2.46 -3.02
C PHE A 484 15.26 2.86 -3.91
N SER A 485 16.30 3.48 -3.34
CA SER A 485 17.53 3.81 -4.06
C SER A 485 18.22 2.56 -4.64
N LYS A 486 18.36 1.49 -3.85
CA LYS A 486 18.95 0.21 -4.30
C LYS A 486 18.12 -0.52 -5.35
N PHE A 487 16.83 -0.23 -5.40
CA PHE A 487 15.93 -0.78 -6.43
C PHE A 487 16.03 0.01 -7.73
N ILE A 488 16.01 1.35 -7.67
CA ILE A 488 15.81 2.19 -8.86
C ILE A 488 17.12 2.59 -9.55
N ILE A 489 18.18 2.93 -8.79
CA ILE A 489 19.44 3.40 -9.36
C ILE A 489 20.04 2.38 -10.34
N PRO A 490 20.16 1.07 -10.00
CA PRO A 490 20.70 0.08 -10.93
C PRO A 490 19.93 -0.03 -12.26
N LEU A 491 18.62 0.27 -12.26
CA LEU A 491 17.84 0.28 -13.52
C LEU A 491 18.26 1.44 -14.42
N PHE A 492 18.55 2.61 -13.85
CA PHE A 492 19.01 3.77 -14.62
C PHE A 492 20.47 3.66 -15.00
N GLU A 493 21.32 2.99 -14.23
CA GLU A 493 22.72 2.74 -14.57
C GLU A 493 22.91 1.70 -15.70
N SER A 494 21.86 0.99 -16.11
CA SER A 494 21.91 0.09 -17.27
C SER A 494 21.97 0.82 -18.63
N GLN A 495 21.84 2.14 -18.63
CA GLN A 495 21.87 3.02 -19.81
C GLN A 495 22.49 4.38 -19.43
N ASN A 496 22.76 5.25 -20.41
CA ASN A 496 23.43 6.54 -20.23
C ASN A 496 22.61 7.76 -20.71
N LYS A 497 21.34 7.57 -21.02
CA LYS A 497 20.47 8.58 -21.66
C LYS A 497 19.55 9.28 -20.66
N HIS A 498 18.89 8.51 -19.80
CA HIS A 498 17.90 9.03 -18.85
C HIS A 498 18.48 9.10 -17.45
N LYS A 499 17.99 10.06 -16.64
CA LYS A 499 18.35 10.18 -15.23
C LYS A 499 17.15 10.02 -14.31
N VAL A 500 17.39 9.54 -13.10
CA VAL A 500 16.42 9.52 -12.00
C VAL A 500 16.73 10.65 -11.02
N LEU A 501 15.69 11.41 -10.66
CA LEU A 501 15.79 12.53 -9.73
C LEU A 501 15.10 12.16 -8.41
N PHE A 502 15.87 12.19 -7.33
CA PHE A 502 15.40 12.10 -5.97
C PHE A 502 15.16 13.49 -5.41
N VAL A 503 13.94 13.83 -5.01
CA VAL A 503 13.61 15.09 -4.30
C VAL A 503 13.24 14.76 -2.85
N THR A 504 14.00 15.27 -1.91
CA THR A 504 13.91 14.82 -0.52
C THR A 504 14.10 15.90 0.53
N LYS A 505 13.51 15.68 1.70
CA LYS A 505 13.83 16.32 2.99
C LYS A 505 14.47 15.32 3.98
N SER A 506 14.74 14.09 3.54
CA SER A 506 15.39 13.06 4.36
C SER A 506 16.90 13.33 4.48
N ASN A 507 17.49 12.89 5.58
CA ASN A 507 18.93 12.78 5.78
C ASN A 507 19.41 11.32 5.78
N ASN A 508 18.52 10.37 5.48
CA ASN A 508 18.85 8.94 5.46
C ASN A 508 19.43 8.55 4.09
N ILE A 509 20.73 8.70 3.95
CA ILE A 509 21.49 8.45 2.72
C ILE A 509 22.35 7.17 2.80
N LYS A 510 22.26 6.41 3.90
CA LYS A 510 23.13 5.25 4.15
C LYS A 510 23.18 4.24 3.00
N ASN A 511 22.05 4.01 2.31
CA ASN A 511 22.01 3.08 1.18
C ASN A 511 22.59 3.69 -0.10
N LEU A 512 22.43 5.00 -0.32
CA LEU A 512 23.02 5.69 -1.47
C LEU A 512 24.54 5.63 -1.40
N LEU A 513 25.13 5.84 -0.21
CA LEU A 513 26.58 5.73 0.02
C LEU A 513 27.15 4.33 -0.24
N GLN A 514 26.31 3.31 -0.35
CA GLN A 514 26.70 1.93 -0.66
C GLN A 514 26.59 1.57 -2.15
N ILE A 515 26.11 2.50 -2.99
CA ILE A 515 25.94 2.30 -4.43
C ILE A 515 27.15 2.86 -5.14
N ASN A 516 27.97 1.99 -5.74
CA ASN A 516 29.24 2.39 -6.37
C ASN A 516 29.07 3.13 -7.70
N THR A 517 28.01 2.81 -8.47
CA THR A 517 27.74 3.44 -9.77
C THR A 517 26.40 4.18 -9.70
N HIS A 518 26.46 5.50 -9.89
CA HIS A 518 25.29 6.38 -9.73
C HIS A 518 25.32 7.62 -10.66
N ASN A 519 25.91 7.47 -11.84
CA ASN A 519 26.06 8.54 -12.85
C ASN A 519 24.71 9.06 -13.37
N GLN A 520 23.68 8.19 -13.32
CA GLN A 520 22.32 8.51 -13.77
C GLN A 520 21.39 8.93 -12.62
N ALA A 521 21.94 9.16 -11.42
CA ALA A 521 21.17 9.55 -10.25
C ALA A 521 21.46 11.00 -9.84
N ILE A 522 20.39 11.78 -9.68
CA ILE A 522 20.44 13.17 -9.20
C ILE A 522 19.74 13.20 -7.84
N VAL A 523 20.35 13.86 -6.84
CA VAL A 523 19.70 14.04 -5.53
C VAL A 523 19.50 15.54 -5.26
N SER A 524 18.22 15.94 -5.16
CA SER A 524 17.81 17.31 -4.87
C SER A 524 17.31 17.42 -3.43
N PHE A 525 18.10 18.01 -2.56
CA PHE A 525 17.71 18.28 -1.19
C PHE A 525 16.86 19.54 -1.09
N THR A 526 15.71 19.43 -0.42
CA THR A 526 14.89 20.59 -0.09
C THR A 526 15.32 21.12 1.27
N LEU A 527 15.83 22.34 1.27
CA LEU A 527 16.31 23.07 2.46
C LEU A 527 15.41 24.26 2.77
N ASN A 528 15.55 24.82 3.96
CA ASN A 528 14.90 26.05 4.36
C ASN A 528 15.76 26.81 5.40
N ALA A 529 15.45 28.08 5.64
CA ALA A 529 16.02 28.79 6.78
C ALA A 529 15.74 28.03 8.09
N LEU A 530 16.69 27.97 9.01
CA LEU A 530 16.57 27.17 10.24
C LEU A 530 15.25 27.43 11.00
N PRO A 531 14.87 28.70 11.30
CA PRO A 531 13.62 28.97 12.02
C PRO A 531 12.38 28.54 11.25
N VAL A 532 12.40 28.64 9.92
CA VAL A 532 11.26 28.23 9.06
C VAL A 532 11.11 26.70 9.07
N GLY A 533 12.21 25.97 9.03
CA GLY A 533 12.22 24.51 9.16
C GLY A 533 11.66 24.04 10.50
N GLU A 534 12.07 24.67 11.59
CA GLU A 534 11.59 24.37 12.95
C GLU A 534 10.10 24.66 13.15
N LEU A 535 9.61 25.75 12.59
CA LEU A 535 8.19 26.13 12.71
C LEU A 535 7.25 25.19 11.96
N TRP A 536 7.57 24.81 10.71
CA TRP A 536 6.59 24.19 9.81
C TRP A 536 7.01 22.86 9.17
N GLU A 537 8.27 22.41 9.39
CA GLU A 537 8.77 21.09 8.89
C GLU A 537 9.09 20.13 10.05
N LYS A 538 8.31 20.17 11.13
CA LYS A 538 8.55 19.58 12.46
C LYS A 538 8.90 18.07 12.44
N LYS A 539 8.37 17.32 11.46
CA LYS A 539 8.64 15.87 11.33
C LYS A 539 9.74 15.55 10.32
N ALA A 540 10.26 16.52 9.59
CA ALA A 540 11.41 16.33 8.73
C ALA A 540 12.71 16.41 9.56
N PRO A 541 13.81 15.75 9.13
CA PRO A 541 15.13 15.95 9.71
C PRO A 541 15.52 17.43 9.77
N LYS A 542 16.34 17.82 10.74
CA LYS A 542 16.81 19.20 10.87
C LYS A 542 17.52 19.66 9.59
N VAL A 543 17.43 20.94 9.27
CA VAL A 543 18.00 21.50 8.04
C VAL A 543 19.51 21.23 7.95
N LEU A 544 20.24 21.41 9.05
CA LEU A 544 21.70 21.15 9.09
C LEU A 544 22.04 19.67 8.82
N ASP A 545 21.22 18.74 9.28
CA ASP A 545 21.41 17.29 8.99
C ASP A 545 21.18 16.98 7.50
N ARG A 546 20.25 17.69 6.85
CA ARG A 546 20.02 17.58 5.39
C ARG A 546 21.21 18.16 4.60
N ILE A 547 21.79 19.28 5.04
CA ILE A 547 22.98 19.89 4.42
C ILE A 547 24.16 18.93 4.54
N LYS A 548 24.37 18.34 5.73
CA LYS A 548 25.43 17.33 5.93
C LYS A 548 25.25 16.11 5.03
N ALA A 549 24.04 15.60 4.91
CA ALA A 549 23.74 14.48 4.00
C ALA A 549 23.99 14.87 2.52
N ALA A 550 23.67 16.10 2.12
CA ALA A 550 23.95 16.60 0.79
C ALA A 550 25.46 16.71 0.51
N GLU A 551 26.24 17.19 1.47
CA GLU A 551 27.71 17.23 1.44
C GLU A 551 28.30 15.82 1.27
N GLU A 552 27.86 14.86 2.08
CA GLU A 552 28.35 13.48 2.01
C GLU A 552 28.09 12.85 0.63
N LEU A 553 26.90 13.05 0.05
CA LEU A 553 26.61 12.56 -1.30
C LEU A 553 27.41 13.30 -2.39
N HIS A 554 27.57 14.61 -2.27
CA HIS A 554 28.42 15.38 -3.19
C HIS A 554 29.85 14.85 -3.19
N ASN A 555 30.44 14.60 -2.01
CA ASN A 555 31.79 14.09 -1.84
C ASN A 555 31.98 12.67 -2.37
N THR A 556 30.89 11.89 -2.50
CA THR A 556 30.91 10.57 -3.14
C THR A 556 30.60 10.60 -4.62
N GLY A 557 30.46 11.79 -5.22
CA GLY A 557 30.31 11.98 -6.68
C GLY A 557 28.88 12.00 -7.20
N TYR A 558 27.85 12.02 -6.34
CA TYR A 558 26.48 12.26 -6.80
C TYR A 558 26.30 13.68 -7.36
N GLU A 559 25.48 13.83 -8.40
CA GLU A 559 24.97 15.14 -8.81
C GLU A 559 23.99 15.65 -7.75
N VAL A 560 24.41 16.64 -6.95
CA VAL A 560 23.60 17.22 -5.88
C VAL A 560 23.04 18.58 -6.28
N ARG A 561 21.71 18.72 -6.18
CA ARG A 561 20.96 19.97 -6.41
C ARG A 561 20.31 20.44 -5.13
N ILE A 562 20.18 21.75 -4.95
CA ILE A 562 19.50 22.34 -3.79
C ILE A 562 18.20 23.00 -4.22
N ARG A 563 17.15 22.81 -3.41
CA ARG A 563 15.88 23.51 -3.55
C ARG A 563 15.59 24.27 -2.24
N ILE A 564 15.46 25.60 -2.34
CA ILE A 564 15.00 26.44 -1.23
C ILE A 564 13.53 26.78 -1.53
N ASP A 565 12.64 25.88 -1.13
CA ASP A 565 11.20 25.94 -1.47
C ASP A 565 10.35 25.27 -0.38
N PRO A 566 9.50 26.05 0.31
CA PRO A 566 9.22 27.47 0.09
C PRO A 566 10.10 28.42 0.93
N MET A 567 10.47 29.54 0.36
CA MET A 567 10.98 30.69 1.10
C MET A 567 9.81 31.43 1.78
N VAL A 568 9.99 31.82 3.04
CA VAL A 568 8.95 32.47 3.87
C VAL A 568 9.49 33.77 4.46
N PRO A 569 8.79 34.92 4.35
CA PRO A 569 9.27 36.23 4.83
C PRO A 569 8.98 36.40 6.33
N ILE A 570 9.58 35.54 7.17
CA ILE A 570 9.58 35.72 8.62
C ILE A 570 10.41 36.95 9.01
N GLU A 571 10.33 37.39 10.25
CA GLU A 571 11.21 38.44 10.74
C GLU A 571 12.68 38.06 10.55
N ASN A 572 13.52 39.00 10.11
CA ASN A 572 14.94 38.77 9.76
C ASN A 572 15.19 37.67 8.67
N TRP A 573 14.23 37.41 7.82
CA TRP A 573 14.31 36.36 6.79
C TRP A 573 15.58 36.50 5.93
N GLU A 574 16.00 37.70 5.58
CA GLU A 574 17.17 37.98 4.72
C GLU A 574 18.43 37.37 5.32
N LYS A 575 18.71 37.68 6.59
CA LYS A 575 19.83 37.10 7.35
C LYS A 575 19.76 35.59 7.40
N TYR A 576 18.60 35.01 7.72
CA TYR A 576 18.47 33.55 7.85
C TYR A 576 18.63 32.80 6.53
N TYR A 577 18.22 33.36 5.40
CA TYR A 577 18.46 32.74 4.11
C TYR A 577 19.89 32.95 3.62
N GLN A 578 20.59 34.04 3.97
CA GLN A 578 22.03 34.19 3.75
C GLN A 578 22.81 33.17 4.58
N GLU A 579 22.53 33.02 5.86
CA GLU A 579 23.12 31.99 6.73
C GLU A 579 22.90 30.56 6.19
N LEU A 580 21.73 30.29 5.59
CA LEU A 580 21.46 29.01 4.93
C LEU A 580 22.38 28.82 3.71
N VAL A 581 22.54 29.83 2.87
CA VAL A 581 23.45 29.82 1.72
C VAL A 581 24.87 29.57 2.17
N ASP A 582 25.35 30.30 3.19
CA ASP A 582 26.70 30.15 3.76
C ASP A 582 26.92 28.73 4.31
N SER A 583 25.90 28.18 4.98
CA SER A 583 25.97 26.82 5.52
C SER A 583 26.10 25.75 4.41
N VAL A 584 25.57 25.99 3.23
CA VAL A 584 25.73 25.11 2.06
C VAL A 584 27.10 25.32 1.41
N PHE A 585 27.45 26.57 1.06
CA PHE A 585 28.65 26.88 0.28
C PHE A 585 29.95 26.73 1.07
N SER A 586 29.91 26.79 2.38
CA SER A 586 31.06 26.42 3.24
C SER A 586 31.41 24.93 3.17
N ARG A 587 30.52 24.09 2.63
CA ARG A 587 30.67 22.62 2.56
C ARG A 587 30.85 22.09 1.16
N PHE A 588 30.03 22.55 0.20
CA PHE A 588 30.10 22.15 -1.20
C PHE A 588 29.39 23.16 -2.10
N THR A 589 29.66 23.09 -3.38
CA THR A 589 28.96 23.88 -4.40
C THR A 589 27.92 22.99 -5.10
N PRO A 590 26.62 23.27 -4.96
CA PRO A 590 25.58 22.47 -5.62
C PRO A 590 25.60 22.67 -7.15
N GLU A 591 25.20 21.65 -7.91
CA GLU A 591 25.11 21.75 -9.38
C GLU A 591 24.16 22.88 -9.79
N ARG A 592 23.00 23.00 -9.14
CA ARG A 592 22.06 24.14 -9.31
C ARG A 592 21.22 24.37 -8.06
N ILE A 593 20.67 25.58 -7.96
CA ILE A 593 19.74 25.98 -6.93
C ILE A 593 18.41 26.40 -7.54
N THR A 594 17.30 25.88 -7.00
CA THR A 594 15.96 26.36 -7.36
C THR A 594 15.32 27.04 -6.17
N LEU A 595 14.95 28.32 -6.34
CA LEU A 595 14.26 29.13 -5.33
C LEU A 595 12.75 29.09 -5.58
N GLY A 596 11.96 28.98 -4.52
CA GLY A 596 10.51 29.03 -4.60
C GLY A 596 9.91 29.77 -3.42
N SER A 597 9.02 30.73 -3.65
CA SER A 597 8.30 31.41 -2.58
C SER A 597 7.14 30.58 -2.04
N LEU A 598 6.72 30.85 -0.81
CA LEU A 598 5.56 30.21 -0.20
C LEU A 598 4.31 30.44 -1.06
N ARG A 599 3.61 29.33 -1.30
CA ARG A 599 2.36 29.29 -2.06
C ARG A 599 1.41 28.23 -1.50
N GLY A 600 0.12 28.42 -1.70
CA GLY A 600 -0.89 27.50 -1.21
C GLY A 600 -2.08 27.38 -2.16
N LEU A 601 -2.33 26.18 -2.66
CA LEU A 601 -3.61 25.86 -3.28
C LEU A 601 -4.72 25.90 -2.20
N GLN A 602 -5.93 26.29 -2.59
CA GLN A 602 -7.04 26.34 -1.63
C GLN A 602 -7.30 24.98 -0.95
N SER A 603 -7.13 23.88 -1.70
CA SER A 603 -7.25 22.52 -1.17
C SER A 603 -6.18 22.20 -0.12
N THR A 604 -4.96 22.74 -0.26
CA THR A 604 -3.87 22.58 0.71
C THR A 604 -4.16 23.38 1.97
N ILE A 605 -4.62 24.64 1.83
CA ILE A 605 -5.00 25.51 2.94
C ILE A 605 -6.14 24.87 3.76
N ASN A 606 -7.11 24.26 3.07
CA ASN A 606 -8.22 23.57 3.72
C ASN A 606 -7.80 22.24 4.39
N GLY A 607 -6.82 21.55 3.82
CA GLY A 607 -6.34 20.23 4.30
C GLY A 607 -5.30 20.30 5.41
N THR A 608 -4.73 21.47 5.70
CA THR A 608 -3.73 21.61 6.76
C THR A 608 -4.37 21.96 8.12
N LYS A 609 -3.81 21.40 9.19
CA LYS A 609 -4.19 21.72 10.57
C LYS A 609 -3.53 23.00 11.04
N ASP A 610 -2.22 23.14 10.79
CA ASP A 610 -1.46 24.34 11.12
C ASP A 610 -1.58 25.35 9.98
N ARG A 611 -2.29 26.44 10.20
CA ARG A 611 -2.55 27.51 9.24
C ARG A 611 -1.75 28.78 9.53
N SER A 612 -0.82 28.75 10.47
CA SER A 612 -0.03 29.92 10.87
C SER A 612 0.78 30.55 9.72
N TRP A 613 1.11 29.78 8.69
CA TRP A 613 1.80 30.22 7.48
C TRP A 613 0.89 30.92 6.45
N VAL A 614 -0.44 30.77 6.56
CA VAL A 614 -1.39 31.26 5.53
C VAL A 614 -1.47 32.78 5.49
N HIS A 615 -1.19 33.47 6.59
CA HIS A 615 -1.24 34.93 6.65
C HIS A 615 -0.21 35.65 5.74
N TYR A 616 0.85 34.94 5.32
CA TYR A 616 1.80 35.46 4.34
C TYR A 616 1.24 35.48 2.90
N LEU A 617 0.15 34.78 2.63
CA LEU A 617 -0.42 34.65 1.28
C LEU A 617 -1.38 35.80 0.99
N LYS A 618 -0.89 36.85 0.31
CA LYS A 618 -1.60 38.11 0.04
C LYS A 618 -2.10 38.21 -1.42
N GLU A 619 -1.54 37.46 -2.35
CA GLU A 619 -1.83 37.55 -3.80
C GLU A 619 -2.42 36.22 -4.31
N THR A 620 -3.23 36.30 -5.37
CA THR A 620 -3.81 35.13 -6.06
C THR A 620 -3.21 35.01 -7.47
N SER A 621 -2.82 33.81 -7.86
CA SER A 621 -2.35 33.49 -9.20
C SER A 621 -3.17 32.32 -9.79
N ASN A 622 -2.92 31.95 -11.06
CA ASN A 622 -3.47 30.74 -11.69
C ASN A 622 -3.01 29.43 -11.02
N TRP A 623 -2.04 29.50 -10.08
CA TRP A 623 -1.53 28.36 -9.30
C TRP A 623 -1.76 28.54 -7.78
N GLY A 624 -2.87 29.15 -7.37
CA GLY A 624 -3.23 29.37 -5.96
C GLY A 624 -2.72 30.68 -5.38
N LYS A 625 -2.76 30.79 -4.06
CA LYS A 625 -2.33 31.99 -3.34
C LYS A 625 -0.83 32.03 -3.16
N LYS A 626 -0.26 33.25 -3.19
CA LYS A 626 1.18 33.54 -3.06
C LYS A 626 1.44 34.70 -2.08
N ILE A 627 2.66 34.85 -1.64
CA ILE A 627 3.15 36.10 -1.05
C ILE A 627 2.99 37.20 -2.08
N ASP A 628 2.76 38.45 -1.68
CA ASP A 628 2.68 39.60 -2.61
C ASP A 628 3.92 39.75 -3.47
N PHE A 629 3.76 40.34 -4.65
CA PHE A 629 4.81 40.47 -5.67
C PHE A 629 6.06 41.20 -5.15
N THR A 630 5.88 42.32 -4.44
CA THR A 630 6.98 43.15 -3.95
C THR A 630 7.85 42.41 -2.94
N THR A 631 7.23 41.71 -1.99
CA THR A 631 7.95 40.90 -1.01
C THR A 631 8.71 39.76 -1.68
N ARG A 632 8.08 39.04 -2.64
CA ARG A 632 8.76 37.97 -3.40
C ARG A 632 9.95 38.50 -4.19
N LEU A 633 9.79 39.66 -4.87
CA LEU A 633 10.86 40.30 -5.65
C LEU A 633 12.03 40.61 -4.74
N LYS A 634 11.80 41.23 -3.58
CA LYS A 634 12.85 41.52 -2.62
C LYS A 634 13.58 40.26 -2.17
N MET A 635 12.83 39.19 -1.82
CA MET A 635 13.41 37.92 -1.36
C MET A 635 14.30 37.28 -2.44
N TYR A 636 13.83 37.21 -3.69
CA TYR A 636 14.59 36.60 -4.76
C TYR A 636 15.80 37.46 -5.12
N SER A 637 15.64 38.79 -5.29
CA SER A 637 16.72 39.70 -5.60
C SER A 637 17.85 39.66 -4.58
N SER A 638 17.52 39.71 -3.29
CA SER A 638 18.50 39.63 -2.21
C SER A 638 19.33 38.33 -2.31
N ILE A 639 18.69 37.16 -2.36
CA ILE A 639 19.41 35.89 -2.36
C ILE A 639 20.17 35.62 -3.68
N ILE A 640 19.62 36.03 -4.83
CA ILE A 640 20.30 35.89 -6.12
C ILE A 640 21.52 36.80 -6.15
N THR A 641 21.40 38.05 -5.67
CA THR A 641 22.51 38.98 -5.57
C THR A 641 23.59 38.48 -4.64
N TYR A 642 23.19 37.97 -3.46
CA TYR A 642 24.12 37.39 -2.49
C TYR A 642 24.91 36.21 -3.08
N LEU A 643 24.23 35.26 -3.73
CA LEU A 643 24.89 34.15 -4.44
C LEU A 643 25.89 34.61 -5.51
N LYS A 644 25.53 35.65 -6.27
CA LYS A 644 26.41 36.22 -7.29
C LYS A 644 27.63 36.94 -6.71
N GLN A 645 27.44 37.75 -5.70
CA GLN A 645 28.48 38.59 -5.11
C GLN A 645 29.47 37.78 -4.27
N GLU A 646 28.95 36.98 -3.34
CA GLU A 646 29.79 36.27 -2.38
C GLU A 646 30.40 34.98 -2.98
N TYR A 647 29.61 34.23 -3.80
CA TYR A 647 30.01 32.90 -4.26
C TYR A 647 30.24 32.81 -5.76
N LYS A 648 30.06 33.91 -6.51
CA LYS A 648 30.15 33.92 -7.99
C LYS A 648 29.24 32.86 -8.65
N TYR A 649 28.15 32.56 -8.00
CA TYR A 649 27.25 31.48 -8.37
C TYR A 649 26.05 32.00 -9.15
N HIS A 650 25.83 31.45 -10.36
CA HIS A 650 24.85 31.93 -11.34
C HIS A 650 23.79 30.88 -11.70
N ASN A 651 23.97 29.62 -11.31
CA ASN A 651 23.07 28.54 -11.71
C ASN A 651 21.80 28.46 -10.80
N VAL A 652 20.96 29.50 -10.92
CA VAL A 652 19.77 29.71 -10.13
C VAL A 652 18.52 29.73 -11.01
N ALA A 653 17.46 29.03 -10.60
CA ALA A 653 16.16 29.07 -11.26
C ALA A 653 15.03 29.33 -10.24
N LEU A 654 13.84 29.70 -10.75
CA LEU A 654 12.65 29.93 -9.91
C LEU A 654 11.65 28.76 -10.05
N CYS A 655 10.99 28.37 -8.97
CA CYS A 655 9.97 27.32 -8.93
C CYS A 655 8.56 27.90 -9.00
N LYS A 656 7.82 27.58 -10.06
CA LYS A 656 6.40 27.99 -10.23
C LYS A 656 6.19 29.49 -9.96
N GLU A 657 6.99 30.31 -10.61
CA GLU A 657 6.92 31.75 -10.46
C GLU A 657 6.31 32.42 -11.69
N THR A 658 5.77 33.63 -11.52
CA THR A 658 5.04 34.36 -12.57
C THR A 658 5.98 34.89 -13.65
N LYS A 659 5.48 35.02 -14.91
CA LYS A 659 6.22 35.58 -16.00
C LYS A 659 6.77 36.96 -15.65
N ALA A 660 5.98 37.82 -15.02
CA ALA A 660 6.40 39.14 -14.57
C ALA A 660 7.59 39.11 -13.59
N MET A 661 7.65 38.09 -12.71
CA MET A 661 8.76 37.94 -11.75
C MET A 661 10.06 37.57 -12.47
N TRP A 662 10.02 36.63 -13.41
CA TRP A 662 11.16 36.25 -14.22
C TRP A 662 11.73 37.45 -15.01
N GLN A 663 10.82 38.24 -15.64
CA GLN A 663 11.19 39.44 -16.38
C GLN A 663 11.81 40.52 -15.48
N LYS A 664 11.20 40.74 -14.30
CA LYS A 664 11.69 41.79 -13.37
C LYS A 664 13.06 41.43 -12.75
N LEU A 665 13.37 40.15 -12.65
CA LEU A 665 14.66 39.64 -12.18
C LEU A 665 15.69 39.49 -13.35
N GLU A 666 15.30 39.85 -14.56
CA GLU A 666 16.13 39.71 -15.78
C GLU A 666 16.60 38.25 -16.00
N MET A 667 15.77 37.29 -15.62
CA MET A 667 16.04 35.87 -15.76
C MET A 667 15.30 35.30 -16.98
N ASN A 668 15.98 34.43 -17.72
CA ASN A 668 15.38 33.78 -18.89
C ASN A 668 14.39 32.70 -18.47
N TYR A 669 13.10 32.87 -18.82
CA TYR A 669 12.04 31.92 -18.58
C TYR A 669 11.79 30.98 -19.76
N GLU A 670 12.36 31.21 -20.92
CA GLU A 670 12.20 30.34 -22.09
C GLU A 670 13.13 29.12 -22.02
N SER A 671 14.31 29.29 -21.41
CA SER A 671 15.25 28.19 -21.15
C SER A 671 15.43 27.93 -19.65
N ILE A 672 14.36 27.53 -19.02
CA ILE A 672 14.39 27.26 -17.57
C ILE A 672 15.26 26.04 -17.27
N ARG A 673 16.18 26.17 -16.31
CA ARG A 673 17.02 25.08 -15.80
C ARG A 673 16.77 24.84 -14.29
N CYS A 674 15.55 24.48 -13.95
CA CYS A 674 15.21 24.14 -12.56
C CYS A 674 15.62 22.70 -12.19
N ASN A 675 15.47 22.33 -10.90
CA ASN A 675 15.89 21.02 -10.42
C ASN A 675 15.14 19.84 -11.07
N CYS A 676 13.95 20.06 -11.66
CA CYS A 676 13.11 18.99 -12.20
C CYS A 676 13.44 18.57 -13.64
N ILE A 677 14.31 19.31 -14.33
CA ILE A 677 14.66 19.11 -15.75
C ILE A 677 16.17 19.09 -15.96
N TRP A 678 16.59 18.85 -17.24
CA TRP A 678 17.99 18.85 -17.64
C TRP A 678 18.72 20.20 -17.38
#